data_8b78329dc2c44f7c3160991b997c50a6
#
_entry.id   8b78329dc2c44f7c3160991b997c50a6
#
_cell.length_a   1.000
_cell.length_b   1.000
_cell.length_c   1.000
_cell.angle_alpha   90.00
_cell.angle_beta   90.00
_cell.angle_gamma   90.00
#
_symmetry.space_group_name_H-M   'P 1'
#
loop_
_entity.id
_entity.type
_entity.pdbx_description
1 polymer ?
#
loop_
_entity_poly.entity_id
_entity_poly.type
_entity_poly.pdbx_seq_one_letter_code
_entity_poly.pdbx_strand_id
1 'polypeptide(L)'
;MAELTVLTSPAGDLASPKISSLGRNNVVLLTWDISHAAQIRSLTLTTCDGDIWPLASLRLSLPSGGTRLLWVFQRPNEGQITVNLALGATDIRTDVTIDSETNIALVDTEELIDGIDRHGRVALVSALFNVWGTMFRLHRNRAFIGILGDLLSQIAPTPGQAVAVAQIADDFILTRTSLISGFGKVDAIYTFGKNGPTRVHARPYRVPNEKDGRDVVHLLIDRARIPSDESFLILIGPGGLSVRRMFKTDARPPSIERWFREQAQAASGLREHVLMEIADRSAAGPAYALELQLRSPLRPRRISSNLTTPSAEIVSALATSAGTLVTGWYRDPAGLFAGIEASGPDNCAQDLTADLRTFPVEVAGPTEGSRLSATGFAVRARAAPGSAQILQPRYYLRLKSGARYALVPKLQPLDPAIARGAALRAIPAQHVSQTVLTQVLSPVIANLHEQARGRIGRPTLQNIGAPLHRPKASVIIPLYRNLEFLRFQIAAFSTDPWFRTNAELIYVHDSPEQAQEVEHLLGGLYLVYGQPIVLAIMEKNGGYARANNVGASVAQGDVLALVNSDVIPAAPGWLEKMAARLNGRRRVGAVGPKLLFEDGSIQHAGMYFSQDHRGYWLNQHFHKGMPRDYAPACEERIVPAVTGACLVTSKSIFDSVGGFTEDYVVGDYEDSDLCLKITMTDRKIAYVPDIELYHLERRSMSLNAEYMRGIAWQYNCSLHTERWRDLMIASMQAGRPRKGRNVAI
;
A
#
# COMPACT_ATOMS: atom_id res chain seq x y z
N MET A 1 -0.48 -33.96 -46.74
CA MET A 1 0.93 -33.63 -47.03
C MET A 1 0.94 -32.24 -47.61
N ALA A 2 1.22 -31.26 -46.79
CA ALA A 2 1.52 -29.88 -47.23
C ALA A 2 2.95 -29.65 -46.75
N GLU A 3 3.87 -29.60 -47.71
CA GLU A 3 5.27 -29.24 -47.51
C GLU A 3 5.33 -27.82 -47.02
N LEU A 4 5.79 -27.61 -45.79
CA LEU A 4 6.22 -26.33 -45.28
C LEU A 4 7.54 -25.98 -45.96
N THR A 5 7.44 -25.10 -46.98
CA THR A 5 8.58 -24.51 -47.63
C THR A 5 9.36 -23.71 -46.60
N VAL A 6 10.57 -24.18 -46.30
CA VAL A 6 11.58 -23.40 -45.60
C VAL A 6 11.95 -22.26 -46.53
N LEU A 7 11.36 -21.10 -46.30
CA LEU A 7 11.82 -19.86 -46.90
C LEU A 7 13.14 -19.47 -46.22
N THR A 8 14.23 -19.91 -46.85
CA THR A 8 15.52 -19.25 -46.67
C THR A 8 15.32 -17.83 -47.16
N SER A 9 15.23 -16.92 -46.23
CA SER A 9 15.12 -15.48 -46.42
C SER A 9 16.17 -14.97 -47.37
N PRO A 10 15.90 -13.96 -48.20
CA PRO A 10 16.93 -13.20 -48.85
C PRO A 10 17.76 -12.56 -47.75
N ALA A 11 18.91 -13.17 -47.46
CA ALA A 11 19.85 -12.77 -46.45
C ALA A 11 20.52 -11.45 -46.87
N GLY A 12 20.00 -10.39 -46.37
CA GLY A 12 20.67 -9.11 -46.25
C GLY A 12 20.52 -8.69 -44.79
N ASP A 13 21.58 -8.75 -44.01
CA ASP A 13 21.81 -8.06 -42.74
C ASP A 13 21.04 -8.45 -41.47
N LEU A 14 20.54 -9.66 -41.28
CA LEU A 14 20.12 -10.14 -39.98
C LEU A 14 21.22 -10.97 -39.32
N ALA A 15 21.84 -10.44 -38.28
CA ALA A 15 22.77 -11.22 -37.43
C ALA A 15 22.02 -12.42 -36.79
N SER A 16 22.70 -13.53 -36.61
CA SER A 16 22.11 -14.70 -35.92
C SER A 16 21.91 -14.39 -34.45
N PRO A 17 20.84 -14.89 -33.81
CA PRO A 17 20.69 -14.76 -32.36
C PRO A 17 21.82 -15.47 -31.63
N LYS A 18 22.36 -14.83 -30.60
CA LYS A 18 23.47 -15.35 -29.77
C LYS A 18 22.96 -15.72 -28.40
N ILE A 19 23.33 -16.87 -27.88
CA ILE A 19 23.01 -17.29 -26.50
C ILE A 19 24.28 -17.27 -25.68
N SER A 20 24.21 -16.61 -24.53
CA SER A 20 25.32 -16.47 -23.57
C SER A 20 24.86 -16.89 -22.16
N SER A 21 25.77 -17.41 -21.35
CA SER A 21 25.47 -17.81 -19.98
C SER A 21 25.57 -16.59 -19.02
N LEU A 22 24.61 -16.49 -18.12
CA LEU A 22 24.65 -15.53 -16.98
C LEU A 22 25.19 -16.18 -15.70
N GLY A 23 25.86 -17.33 -15.81
CA GLY A 23 26.51 -18.04 -14.72
C GLY A 23 26.05 -19.48 -14.53
N ARG A 24 26.36 -20.10 -13.39
CA ARG A 24 26.22 -21.54 -13.19
C ARG A 24 24.78 -22.08 -13.02
N ASN A 25 23.77 -21.25 -12.88
CA ASN A 25 22.41 -21.67 -12.51
C ASN A 25 21.44 -21.80 -13.69
N ASN A 26 21.93 -22.24 -14.83
CA ASN A 26 21.13 -22.44 -16.04
C ASN A 26 20.33 -21.20 -16.48
N VAL A 27 20.79 -20.00 -16.12
CA VAL A 27 20.20 -18.75 -16.62
C VAL A 27 21.01 -18.28 -17.81
N VAL A 28 20.34 -18.07 -18.92
CA VAL A 28 20.96 -17.68 -20.18
C VAL A 28 20.33 -16.40 -20.72
N LEU A 29 21.11 -15.68 -21.51
CA LEU A 29 20.72 -14.48 -22.20
C LEU A 29 20.77 -14.74 -23.72
N LEU A 30 19.64 -14.54 -24.39
CA LEU A 30 19.60 -14.43 -25.83
C LEU A 30 19.75 -12.97 -26.21
N THR A 31 20.68 -12.68 -27.12
CA THR A 31 20.92 -11.38 -27.72
C THR A 31 20.71 -11.47 -29.22
N TRP A 32 19.91 -10.56 -29.80
CA TRP A 32 19.67 -10.52 -31.24
C TRP A 32 19.58 -9.07 -31.72
N ASP A 33 20.50 -8.67 -32.58
CA ASP A 33 20.53 -7.37 -33.21
C ASP A 33 19.79 -7.37 -34.55
N ILE A 34 18.81 -6.48 -34.69
CA ILE A 34 17.94 -6.40 -35.86
C ILE A 34 18.08 -5.02 -36.49
N SER A 35 18.40 -4.99 -37.77
CA SER A 35 18.67 -3.75 -38.52
C SER A 35 17.44 -2.85 -38.72
N HIS A 36 16.22 -3.36 -38.56
CA HIS A 36 14.98 -2.61 -38.80
C HIS A 36 14.10 -2.53 -37.55
N ALA A 37 14.12 -1.38 -36.89
CA ALA A 37 13.43 -1.15 -35.61
C ALA A 37 11.89 -1.11 -35.67
N ALA A 38 11.32 -0.75 -36.81
CA ALA A 38 9.96 -0.21 -36.83
C ALA A 38 8.81 -1.23 -36.75
N GLN A 39 9.07 -2.55 -36.76
CA GLN A 39 8.00 -3.54 -36.96
C GLN A 39 8.07 -4.82 -36.13
N ILE A 40 8.85 -4.83 -35.06
CA ILE A 40 8.91 -6.03 -34.19
C ILE A 40 7.60 -6.15 -33.40
N ARG A 41 6.75 -7.13 -33.75
CA ARG A 41 5.48 -7.42 -33.06
C ARG A 41 5.69 -8.30 -31.85
N SER A 42 6.39 -9.42 -32.01
CA SER A 42 6.64 -10.36 -30.91
C SER A 42 7.94 -11.13 -31.13
N LEU A 43 8.53 -11.58 -30.03
CA LEU A 43 9.59 -12.59 -29.98
C LEU A 43 9.09 -13.72 -29.09
N THR A 44 9.10 -14.95 -29.57
CA THR A 44 8.74 -16.13 -28.80
C THR A 44 9.83 -17.19 -28.92
N LEU A 45 10.08 -17.90 -27.83
CA LEU A 45 11.02 -19.03 -27.77
C LEU A 45 10.22 -20.28 -27.43
N THR A 46 10.39 -21.30 -28.23
CA THR A 46 9.70 -22.58 -28.08
C THR A 46 10.69 -23.76 -28.09
N THR A 47 10.39 -24.80 -27.35
CA THR A 47 11.05 -26.09 -27.38
C THR A 47 10.05 -27.18 -27.77
N CYS A 48 10.50 -28.41 -27.89
CA CYS A 48 9.60 -29.56 -28.03
C CYS A 48 8.61 -29.72 -26.88
N ASP A 49 8.96 -29.19 -25.69
CA ASP A 49 8.15 -29.27 -24.47
C ASP A 49 7.20 -28.07 -24.28
N GLY A 50 7.25 -27.05 -25.14
CA GLY A 50 6.40 -25.90 -25.12
C GLY A 50 7.14 -24.55 -25.14
N ASP A 51 6.42 -23.49 -24.77
CA ASP A 51 6.92 -22.11 -24.77
C ASP A 51 7.88 -21.83 -23.62
N ILE A 52 8.98 -21.12 -23.90
CA ILE A 52 9.91 -20.62 -22.89
C ILE A 52 9.49 -19.18 -22.52
N TRP A 53 9.17 -18.99 -21.25
CA TRP A 53 8.83 -17.67 -20.72
C TRP A 53 10.06 -16.89 -20.26
N PRO A 54 10.19 -15.60 -20.60
CA PRO A 54 11.31 -14.80 -20.17
C PRO A 54 11.23 -14.43 -18.68
N LEU A 55 12.36 -14.47 -18.02
CA LEU A 55 12.56 -13.83 -16.70
C LEU A 55 12.65 -12.31 -16.85
N ALA A 56 13.21 -11.85 -17.96
CA ALA A 56 13.21 -10.45 -18.40
C ALA A 56 13.32 -10.41 -19.93
N SER A 57 12.64 -9.44 -20.54
CA SER A 57 12.76 -9.14 -21.97
C SER A 57 12.92 -7.64 -22.19
N LEU A 58 13.84 -7.25 -23.07
CA LEU A 58 14.11 -5.86 -23.40
C LEU A 58 14.22 -5.68 -24.90
N ARG A 59 13.82 -4.49 -25.35
CA ARG A 59 14.06 -3.97 -26.70
C ARG A 59 14.85 -2.67 -26.55
N LEU A 60 16.07 -2.67 -27.01
CA LEU A 60 16.98 -1.55 -26.87
C LEU A 60 17.29 -0.96 -28.25
N SER A 61 17.11 0.35 -28.39
CA SER A 61 17.44 1.05 -29.63
C SER A 61 18.95 1.17 -29.79
N LEU A 62 19.45 0.91 -31.02
CA LEU A 62 20.84 1.08 -31.37
C LEU A 62 21.02 2.37 -32.22
N PRO A 63 22.17 3.05 -32.14
CA PRO A 63 22.46 4.26 -32.92
C PRO A 63 22.40 4.04 -34.43
N SER A 64 22.63 2.83 -34.87
CA SER A 64 22.51 2.40 -36.27
C SER A 64 21.06 2.42 -36.83
N GLY A 65 20.06 2.75 -35.97
CA GLY A 65 18.66 2.65 -36.31
C GLY A 65 18.09 1.24 -36.10
N GLY A 66 18.91 0.29 -35.64
CA GLY A 66 18.49 -1.07 -35.29
C GLY A 66 17.95 -1.22 -33.89
N THR A 67 17.55 -2.43 -33.55
CA THR A 67 17.07 -2.81 -32.23
C THR A 67 17.82 -4.05 -31.74
N ARG A 68 18.37 -3.99 -30.53
CA ARG A 68 18.87 -5.14 -29.79
C ARG A 68 17.76 -5.75 -28.97
N LEU A 69 17.42 -7.00 -29.24
CA LEU A 69 16.50 -7.79 -28.44
C LEU A 69 17.31 -8.58 -27.40
N LEU A 70 16.88 -8.50 -26.16
CA LEU A 70 17.46 -9.24 -25.06
C LEU A 70 16.37 -10.05 -24.36
N TRP A 71 16.64 -11.32 -24.13
CA TRP A 71 15.72 -12.20 -23.45
C TRP A 71 16.46 -13.07 -22.46
N VAL A 72 16.21 -12.86 -21.16
CA VAL A 72 16.76 -13.66 -20.06
C VAL A 72 15.78 -14.78 -19.75
N PHE A 73 16.24 -16.02 -19.75
CA PHE A 73 15.39 -17.17 -19.47
C PHE A 73 16.16 -18.31 -18.79
N GLN A 74 15.43 -19.28 -18.28
CA GLN A 74 16.01 -20.48 -17.72
C GLN A 74 16.31 -21.48 -18.86
N ARG A 75 17.56 -21.96 -18.94
CA ARG A 75 17.98 -22.95 -19.93
C ARG A 75 17.13 -24.20 -19.76
N PRO A 76 16.49 -24.71 -20.82
CA PRO A 76 15.89 -26.05 -20.83
C PRO A 76 16.95 -27.12 -20.65
N ASN A 77 16.56 -28.28 -20.15
CA ASN A 77 17.52 -29.35 -19.82
C ASN A 77 18.23 -29.91 -21.07
N GLU A 78 17.53 -30.13 -22.18
CA GLU A 78 18.10 -30.55 -23.48
C GLU A 78 17.17 -30.10 -24.61
N GLY A 79 17.72 -29.86 -25.80
CA GLY A 79 16.94 -29.70 -27.02
C GLY A 79 17.23 -28.48 -27.85
N GLN A 80 16.52 -28.40 -28.96
CA GLN A 80 16.55 -27.29 -29.91
C GLN A 80 15.57 -26.19 -29.42
N ILE A 81 16.07 -24.96 -29.32
CA ILE A 81 15.22 -23.78 -29.08
C ILE A 81 14.91 -23.14 -30.42
N THR A 82 13.65 -23.09 -30.75
CA THR A 82 13.17 -22.35 -31.91
C THR A 82 12.87 -20.89 -31.46
N VAL A 83 13.52 -19.95 -32.10
CA VAL A 83 13.33 -18.53 -31.91
C VAL A 83 12.42 -17.99 -33.03
N ASN A 84 11.23 -17.54 -32.70
CA ASN A 84 10.30 -16.99 -33.67
C ASN A 84 10.20 -15.46 -33.45
N LEU A 85 10.52 -14.70 -34.49
CA LEU A 85 10.46 -13.25 -34.50
C LEU A 85 9.42 -12.78 -35.51
N ALA A 86 8.39 -12.10 -35.05
CA ALA A 86 7.38 -11.50 -35.92
C ALA A 86 7.78 -10.06 -36.26
N LEU A 87 8.11 -9.83 -37.56
CA LEU A 87 8.50 -8.53 -38.15
C LEU A 87 7.45 -8.09 -39.15
N GLY A 88 6.62 -7.10 -38.80
CA GLY A 88 5.59 -6.60 -39.73
C GLY A 88 4.65 -7.73 -40.19
N ALA A 89 4.68 -8.07 -41.48
CA ALA A 89 3.92 -9.16 -42.10
C ALA A 89 4.72 -10.46 -42.21
N THR A 90 6.00 -10.49 -41.81
CA THR A 90 6.93 -11.61 -41.97
C THR A 90 7.28 -12.21 -40.64
N ASP A 91 7.21 -13.51 -40.54
CA ASP A 91 7.68 -14.26 -39.37
C ASP A 91 9.04 -14.91 -39.72
N ILE A 92 10.05 -14.62 -38.90
CA ILE A 92 11.40 -15.19 -39.01
C ILE A 92 11.53 -16.27 -38.00
N ARG A 93 11.90 -17.46 -38.43
CA ARG A 93 12.15 -18.61 -37.56
C ARG A 93 13.62 -18.98 -37.65
N THR A 94 14.27 -19.09 -36.52
CA THR A 94 15.66 -19.53 -36.40
C THR A 94 15.76 -20.56 -35.29
N ASP A 95 16.44 -21.68 -35.58
CA ASP A 95 16.67 -22.70 -34.58
C ASP A 95 18.07 -22.54 -33.97
N VAL A 96 18.13 -22.58 -32.66
CA VAL A 96 19.37 -22.54 -31.88
C VAL A 96 19.48 -23.83 -31.08
N THR A 97 20.46 -24.68 -31.40
CA THR A 97 20.66 -25.92 -30.68
C THR A 97 21.45 -25.68 -29.40
N ILE A 98 20.89 -26.09 -28.27
CA ILE A 98 21.59 -26.14 -26.99
C ILE A 98 21.78 -27.61 -26.63
N ASP A 99 22.99 -28.09 -26.75
CA ASP A 99 23.36 -29.43 -26.37
C ASP A 99 23.74 -29.50 -24.90
N SER A 100 23.43 -30.56 -24.20
CA SER A 100 23.76 -30.74 -22.77
C SER A 100 25.26 -30.58 -22.48
N GLU A 101 26.11 -30.95 -23.44
CA GLU A 101 27.57 -30.83 -23.36
C GLU A 101 28.10 -29.44 -23.80
N THR A 102 27.28 -28.60 -24.41
CA THR A 102 27.73 -27.29 -24.92
C THR A 102 28.01 -26.35 -23.74
N ASN A 103 29.27 -26.04 -23.53
CA ASN A 103 29.74 -25.06 -22.58
C ASN A 103 29.39 -23.67 -23.14
N ILE A 104 28.20 -23.12 -22.80
CA ILE A 104 27.78 -21.79 -23.24
C ILE A 104 28.73 -20.78 -22.59
N ALA A 105 29.40 -19.97 -23.41
CA ALA A 105 30.31 -18.92 -22.95
C ALA A 105 29.57 -17.92 -22.05
N LEU A 106 30.26 -17.38 -21.05
CA LEU A 106 29.74 -16.26 -20.28
C LEU A 106 29.48 -15.07 -21.19
N VAL A 107 28.50 -14.27 -20.82
CA VAL A 107 28.15 -13.06 -21.55
C VAL A 107 29.37 -12.12 -21.58
N ASP A 108 29.66 -11.60 -22.75
CA ASP A 108 30.61 -10.52 -22.92
C ASP A 108 29.88 -9.20 -22.64
N THR A 109 30.28 -8.54 -21.55
CA THR A 109 29.62 -7.31 -21.08
C THR A 109 29.96 -6.11 -21.96
N GLU A 110 31.13 -6.09 -22.65
CA GLU A 110 31.49 -5.03 -23.60
C GLU A 110 30.57 -5.11 -24.83
N GLU A 111 30.48 -6.30 -25.43
CA GLU A 111 29.57 -6.55 -26.56
C GLU A 111 28.10 -6.28 -26.17
N LEU A 112 27.70 -6.63 -24.96
CA LEU A 112 26.33 -6.43 -24.48
C LEU A 112 25.91 -4.98 -24.46
N ILE A 113 26.80 -4.06 -24.03
CA ILE A 113 26.46 -2.61 -23.91
C ILE A 113 26.90 -1.80 -25.13
N ASP A 114 27.61 -2.38 -26.06
CA ASP A 114 28.08 -1.66 -27.24
C ASP A 114 26.89 -1.09 -28.04
N GLY A 115 26.99 0.16 -28.42
CA GLY A 115 25.94 0.85 -29.14
C GLY A 115 24.64 1.12 -28.34
N ILE A 116 24.53 0.76 -27.07
CA ILE A 116 23.34 1.05 -26.28
C ILE A 116 23.40 2.47 -25.71
N ASP A 117 22.33 3.22 -25.91
CA ASP A 117 22.18 4.56 -25.38
C ASP A 117 22.01 4.58 -23.84
N ARG A 118 21.96 5.79 -23.29
CA ARG A 118 21.83 5.98 -21.84
C ARG A 118 20.56 5.35 -21.26
N HIS A 119 19.44 5.42 -21.97
CA HIS A 119 18.16 4.86 -21.50
C HIS A 119 18.18 3.33 -21.58
N GLY A 120 18.73 2.78 -22.63
CA GLY A 120 18.94 1.34 -22.78
C GLY A 120 19.81 0.76 -21.69
N ARG A 121 20.88 1.44 -21.28
CA ARG A 121 21.73 1.01 -20.15
C ARG A 121 20.97 0.98 -18.84
N VAL A 122 20.08 1.95 -18.58
CA VAL A 122 19.21 1.96 -17.40
C VAL A 122 18.24 0.77 -17.46
N ALA A 123 17.62 0.54 -18.61
CA ALA A 123 16.69 -0.58 -18.77
C ALA A 123 17.37 -1.94 -18.57
N LEU A 124 18.55 -2.11 -19.14
CA LEU A 124 19.37 -3.33 -19.01
C LEU A 124 19.72 -3.62 -17.55
N VAL A 125 20.32 -2.65 -16.84
CA VAL A 125 20.70 -2.83 -15.43
C VAL A 125 19.49 -3.07 -14.56
N SER A 126 18.38 -2.35 -14.78
CA SER A 126 17.15 -2.53 -14.03
C SER A 126 16.55 -3.92 -14.24
N ALA A 127 16.56 -4.43 -15.47
CA ALA A 127 16.07 -5.77 -15.77
C ALA A 127 16.92 -6.87 -15.10
N LEU A 128 18.24 -6.75 -15.16
CA LEU A 128 19.14 -7.70 -14.52
C LEU A 128 19.05 -7.67 -12.99
N PHE A 129 18.84 -6.49 -12.40
CA PHE A 129 18.59 -6.36 -10.96
C PHE A 129 17.23 -6.95 -10.55
N ASN A 130 16.22 -6.82 -11.40
CA ASN A 130 14.92 -7.47 -11.17
C ASN A 130 15.03 -9.00 -11.27
N VAL A 131 15.76 -9.52 -12.26
CA VAL A 131 16.05 -10.97 -12.35
C VAL A 131 16.78 -11.47 -11.11
N TRP A 132 17.76 -10.71 -10.61
CA TRP A 132 18.41 -11.00 -9.33
C TRP A 132 17.42 -11.03 -8.17
N GLY A 133 16.53 -10.06 -8.07
CA GLY A 133 15.55 -9.96 -6.99
C GLY A 133 14.49 -11.04 -7.00
N THR A 134 14.15 -11.57 -8.19
CA THR A 134 13.10 -12.60 -8.36
C THR A 134 13.63 -14.02 -8.29
N MET A 135 14.90 -14.25 -8.62
CA MET A 135 15.49 -15.58 -8.61
C MET A 135 16.41 -15.84 -7.41
N PHE A 136 15.85 -16.36 -6.34
CA PHE A 136 16.60 -16.68 -5.11
C PHE A 136 17.87 -17.55 -5.35
N ARG A 137 17.85 -18.42 -6.35
CA ARG A 137 19.01 -19.27 -6.71
C ARG A 137 20.20 -18.45 -7.24
N LEU A 138 19.99 -17.26 -7.79
CA LEU A 138 21.05 -16.38 -8.27
C LEU A 138 21.85 -15.74 -7.13
N HIS A 139 21.27 -15.61 -5.93
CA HIS A 139 21.94 -14.99 -4.78
C HIS A 139 23.26 -15.68 -4.36
N ARG A 140 23.49 -16.91 -4.80
CA ARG A 140 24.74 -17.68 -4.59
C ARG A 140 25.63 -17.75 -5.85
N ASN A 141 25.19 -17.15 -6.96
CA ASN A 141 25.89 -17.23 -8.23
C ASN A 141 26.94 -16.11 -8.35
N ARG A 142 28.20 -16.42 -7.96
CA ARG A 142 29.30 -15.45 -8.04
C ARG A 142 29.59 -14.96 -9.46
N ALA A 143 29.40 -15.82 -10.48
CA ALA A 143 29.63 -15.43 -11.86
C ALA A 143 28.62 -14.37 -12.32
N PHE A 144 27.34 -14.51 -11.93
CA PHE A 144 26.31 -13.49 -12.22
C PHE A 144 26.61 -12.17 -11.52
N ILE A 145 27.07 -12.22 -10.27
CA ILE A 145 27.51 -11.01 -9.53
C ILE A 145 28.70 -10.36 -10.24
N GLY A 146 29.66 -11.16 -10.72
CA GLY A 146 30.81 -10.69 -11.51
C GLY A 146 30.38 -9.96 -12.77
N ILE A 147 29.48 -10.57 -13.57
CA ILE A 147 28.89 -9.96 -14.78
C ILE A 147 28.24 -8.60 -14.47
N LEU A 148 27.47 -8.52 -13.38
CA LEU A 148 26.87 -7.25 -12.96
C LEU A 148 27.92 -6.21 -12.55
N GLY A 149 29.00 -6.63 -11.88
CA GLY A 149 30.13 -5.77 -11.50
C GLY A 149 30.88 -5.22 -12.71
N ASP A 150 31.19 -6.10 -13.68
CA ASP A 150 31.86 -5.75 -14.93
C ASP A 150 31.01 -4.79 -15.76
N LEU A 151 29.70 -5.05 -15.87
CA LEU A 151 28.75 -4.20 -16.54
C LEU A 151 28.71 -2.80 -15.92
N LEU A 152 28.64 -2.71 -14.59
CA LEU A 152 28.65 -1.43 -13.87
C LEU A 152 29.97 -0.68 -14.05
N SER A 153 31.09 -1.40 -14.08
CA SER A 153 32.43 -0.81 -14.27
C SER A 153 32.59 -0.25 -15.67
N GLN A 154 32.04 -0.89 -16.69
CA GLN A 154 32.06 -0.40 -18.06
C GLN A 154 31.12 0.80 -18.26
N ILE A 155 29.92 0.77 -17.65
CA ILE A 155 28.99 1.90 -17.71
C ILE A 155 29.55 3.13 -16.99
N ALA A 156 30.31 2.93 -15.93
CA ALA A 156 30.91 3.99 -15.12
C ALA A 156 32.39 3.68 -14.80
N PRO A 157 33.29 3.82 -15.79
CA PRO A 157 34.73 3.49 -15.61
C PRO A 157 35.41 4.36 -14.54
N THR A 158 34.91 5.57 -14.33
CA THR A 158 35.38 6.48 -13.27
C THR A 158 34.19 6.85 -12.37
N PRO A 159 33.77 5.96 -11.47
CA PRO A 159 32.61 6.22 -10.62
C PRO A 159 32.95 7.37 -9.64
N GLY A 160 31.98 8.29 -9.50
CA GLY A 160 32.09 9.30 -8.43
C GLY A 160 32.04 8.67 -7.05
N GLN A 161 32.21 9.48 -6.02
CA GLN A 161 32.28 9.02 -4.63
C GLN A 161 30.93 9.18 -3.90
N ALA A 162 30.65 8.25 -3.01
CA ALA A 162 29.66 8.38 -1.97
C ALA A 162 30.34 8.20 -0.61
N VAL A 163 30.20 9.20 0.26
CA VAL A 163 30.92 9.27 1.54
C VAL A 163 29.94 9.21 2.69
N ALA A 164 30.20 8.35 3.67
CA ALA A 164 29.49 8.33 4.93
C ALA A 164 29.88 9.58 5.76
N VAL A 165 28.93 10.50 5.96
CA VAL A 165 29.21 11.78 6.64
C VAL A 165 28.78 11.78 8.10
N ALA A 166 27.80 10.98 8.48
CA ALA A 166 27.36 10.84 9.87
C ALA A 166 26.71 9.48 10.13
N GLN A 167 26.73 9.07 11.40
CA GLN A 167 26.03 7.89 11.89
C GLN A 167 24.91 8.30 12.84
N ILE A 168 23.78 7.61 12.76
CA ILE A 168 22.61 7.82 13.61
C ILE A 168 22.31 6.50 14.31
N ALA A 169 22.45 6.49 15.63
CA ALA A 169 22.48 5.28 16.40
C ALA A 169 23.44 4.24 15.78
N ASP A 170 23.16 2.96 15.88
CA ASP A 170 23.94 1.92 15.20
C ASP A 170 23.31 1.47 13.87
N ASP A 171 22.14 2.00 13.54
CA ASP A 171 21.27 1.48 12.49
C ASP A 171 21.34 2.24 11.16
N PHE A 172 21.68 3.54 11.17
CA PHE A 172 21.60 4.38 9.99
C PHE A 172 22.91 5.14 9.71
N ILE A 173 23.20 5.28 8.42
CA ILE A 173 24.32 6.08 7.94
C ILE A 173 23.80 7.16 6.99
N LEU A 174 24.12 8.41 7.28
CA LEU A 174 23.92 9.51 6.36
C LEU A 174 25.06 9.53 5.35
N THR A 175 24.75 9.31 4.10
CA THR A 175 25.70 9.27 2.99
C THR A 175 25.54 10.52 2.13
N ARG A 176 26.65 11.13 1.72
CA ARG A 176 26.70 12.27 0.82
C ARG A 176 27.33 11.87 -0.51
N THR A 177 26.70 12.27 -1.60
CA THR A 177 27.21 12.12 -2.97
C THR A 177 26.79 13.31 -3.83
N SER A 178 27.07 13.27 -5.14
CA SER A 178 26.64 14.30 -6.08
C SER A 178 25.89 13.68 -7.26
N LEU A 179 24.89 14.38 -7.78
CA LEU A 179 24.18 14.06 -9.02
C LEU A 179 24.23 15.26 -9.97
N ILE A 180 24.10 15.00 -11.26
CA ILE A 180 23.94 16.06 -12.27
C ILE A 180 22.64 16.78 -11.97
N SER A 181 22.62 18.11 -12.04
CA SER A 181 21.41 18.90 -11.69
C SER A 181 20.19 18.54 -12.54
N GLY A 182 20.39 18.09 -13.78
CA GLY A 182 19.32 17.60 -14.66
C GLY A 182 18.96 16.12 -14.50
N PHE A 183 19.41 15.41 -13.48
CA PHE A 183 19.17 13.97 -13.32
C PHE A 183 17.68 13.59 -13.17
N GLY A 184 16.84 14.50 -12.73
CA GLY A 184 15.44 14.24 -12.46
C GLY A 184 15.22 13.49 -11.15
N LYS A 185 14.03 12.92 -10.98
CA LYS A 185 13.67 12.14 -9.78
C LYS A 185 14.46 10.82 -9.75
N VAL A 186 14.92 10.41 -8.58
CA VAL A 186 15.51 9.08 -8.39
C VAL A 186 14.38 8.08 -8.20
N ASP A 187 14.30 7.09 -9.08
CA ASP A 187 13.23 6.07 -9.09
C ASP A 187 13.62 4.84 -8.26
N ALA A 188 14.90 4.48 -8.27
CA ALA A 188 15.42 3.37 -7.49
C ALA A 188 16.85 3.62 -7.01
N ILE A 189 17.17 3.06 -5.84
CA ILE A 189 18.48 3.12 -5.23
C ILE A 189 18.89 1.71 -4.84
N TYR A 190 20.15 1.36 -5.16
CA TYR A 190 20.72 0.08 -4.78
C TYR A 190 22.12 0.29 -4.18
N THR A 191 22.50 -0.59 -3.26
CA THR A 191 23.89 -0.86 -2.92
C THR A 191 24.33 -2.13 -3.62
N PHE A 192 25.55 -2.18 -4.14
CA PHE A 192 26.10 -3.33 -4.83
C PHE A 192 27.46 -3.69 -4.24
N GLY A 193 27.65 -4.94 -3.91
CA GLY A 193 28.92 -5.49 -3.38
C GLY A 193 29.03 -6.97 -3.69
N LYS A 194 29.91 -7.69 -3.00
CA LYS A 194 30.18 -9.11 -3.22
C LYS A 194 28.96 -10.03 -3.10
N ASN A 195 27.90 -9.56 -2.45
CA ASN A 195 26.63 -10.29 -2.30
C ASN A 195 25.58 -9.85 -3.32
N GLY A 196 25.95 -9.07 -4.35
CA GLY A 196 25.06 -8.57 -5.38
C GLY A 196 24.29 -7.30 -5.02
N PRO A 197 23.32 -6.90 -5.85
CA PRO A 197 22.55 -5.70 -5.64
C PRO A 197 21.52 -5.87 -4.50
N THR A 198 21.47 -4.86 -3.63
CA THR A 198 20.49 -4.77 -2.55
C THR A 198 19.73 -3.45 -2.70
N ARG A 199 18.39 -3.53 -2.81
CA ARG A 199 17.56 -2.34 -2.92
C ARG A 199 17.55 -1.56 -1.61
N VAL A 200 17.69 -0.25 -1.71
CA VAL A 200 17.68 0.68 -0.58
C VAL A 200 16.47 1.58 -0.70
N HIS A 201 15.67 1.63 0.35
CA HIS A 201 14.55 2.55 0.45
C HIS A 201 15.04 3.83 1.14
N ALA A 202 15.44 4.84 0.35
CA ALA A 202 15.85 6.14 0.84
C ALA A 202 15.30 7.26 -0.04
N ARG A 203 14.92 8.37 0.57
CA ARG A 203 14.52 9.58 -0.17
C ARG A 203 15.74 10.50 -0.28
N PRO A 204 16.14 10.86 -1.51
CA PRO A 204 17.29 11.77 -1.68
C PRO A 204 16.93 13.20 -1.23
N TYR A 205 17.74 13.78 -0.39
CA TYR A 205 17.73 15.22 -0.12
C TYR A 205 18.74 15.90 -1.02
N ARG A 206 18.31 16.81 -1.88
CA ARG A 206 19.17 17.50 -2.85
C ARG A 206 19.39 18.94 -2.45
N VAL A 207 20.66 19.35 -2.47
CA VAL A 207 21.06 20.74 -2.32
C VAL A 207 21.65 21.17 -3.67
N PRO A 208 21.01 22.11 -4.38
CA PRO A 208 21.56 22.63 -5.62
C PRO A 208 22.95 23.23 -5.40
N ASN A 209 23.86 22.96 -6.32
CA ASN A 209 25.20 23.59 -6.34
C ASN A 209 25.41 24.24 -7.71
N GLU A 210 25.16 25.53 -7.78
CA GLU A 210 25.23 26.30 -9.03
C GLU A 210 26.64 26.36 -9.65
N LYS A 211 27.68 26.14 -8.83
CA LYS A 211 29.08 26.28 -9.30
C LYS A 211 29.56 25.13 -10.19
N ASP A 212 29.05 23.91 -9.94
CA ASP A 212 29.57 22.69 -10.57
C ASP A 212 28.57 21.98 -11.48
N GLY A 213 27.33 22.50 -11.65
CA GLY A 213 26.27 21.84 -12.36
C GLY A 213 25.88 20.47 -11.78
N ARG A 214 26.18 20.24 -10.51
CA ARG A 214 25.88 19.02 -9.78
C ARG A 214 25.26 19.34 -8.44
N ASP A 215 24.13 18.70 -8.14
CA ASP A 215 23.50 18.79 -6.84
C ASP A 215 24.25 17.92 -5.82
N VAL A 216 24.40 18.41 -4.62
CA VAL A 216 24.82 17.59 -3.48
C VAL A 216 23.62 16.79 -3.01
N VAL A 217 23.77 15.48 -2.90
CA VAL A 217 22.70 14.57 -2.52
C VAL A 217 23.04 13.87 -1.22
N HIS A 218 22.12 13.92 -0.28
CA HIS A 218 22.21 13.18 0.98
C HIS A 218 21.16 12.07 0.99
N LEU A 219 21.58 10.90 1.49
CA LEU A 219 20.77 9.69 1.59
C LEU A 219 20.94 9.09 2.97
N LEU A 220 19.83 8.80 3.63
CA LEU A 220 19.84 7.99 4.84
C LEU A 220 19.73 6.52 4.45
N ILE A 221 20.74 5.72 4.77
CA ILE A 221 20.82 4.31 4.38
C ILE A 221 20.92 3.45 5.63
N ASP A 222 20.15 2.37 5.68
CA ASP A 222 20.26 1.38 6.75
C ASP A 222 21.65 0.73 6.70
N ARG A 223 22.34 0.70 7.81
CA ARG A 223 23.69 0.14 7.91
C ARG A 223 23.75 -1.31 7.43
N ALA A 224 22.74 -2.09 7.72
CA ALA A 224 22.61 -3.49 7.26
C ALA A 224 22.56 -3.63 5.73
N ARG A 225 22.21 -2.55 5.01
CA ARG A 225 22.14 -2.51 3.54
C ARG A 225 23.46 -2.07 2.89
N ILE A 226 24.45 -1.66 3.67
CA ILE A 226 25.76 -1.26 3.16
C ILE A 226 26.69 -2.48 3.26
N PRO A 227 27.21 -2.98 2.13
CA PRO A 227 28.16 -4.09 2.15
C PRO A 227 29.40 -3.74 2.96
N SER A 228 29.99 -4.73 3.63
CA SER A 228 31.18 -4.56 4.48
C SER A 228 32.48 -4.31 3.69
N ASP A 229 32.46 -4.63 2.40
CA ASP A 229 33.61 -4.52 1.51
C ASP A 229 33.46 -3.32 0.57
N GLU A 230 34.37 -3.22 -0.42
CA GLU A 230 34.24 -2.25 -1.50
C GLU A 230 32.87 -2.42 -2.17
N SER A 231 32.14 -1.33 -2.24
CA SER A 231 30.75 -1.35 -2.69
C SER A 231 30.42 -0.11 -3.51
N PHE A 232 29.34 -0.23 -4.27
CA PHE A 232 28.80 0.87 -5.08
C PHE A 232 27.40 1.25 -4.60
N LEU A 233 27.13 2.53 -4.63
CA LEU A 233 25.81 3.11 -4.53
C LEU A 233 25.32 3.43 -5.95
N ILE A 234 24.18 2.92 -6.31
CA ILE A 234 23.61 3.04 -7.65
C ILE A 234 22.29 3.76 -7.56
N LEU A 235 22.17 4.89 -8.28
CA LEU A 235 20.95 5.67 -8.37
C LEU A 235 20.42 5.59 -9.80
N ILE A 236 19.16 5.24 -9.95
CA ILE A 236 18.47 5.08 -11.23
C ILE A 236 17.36 6.12 -11.33
N GLY A 237 17.24 6.76 -12.49
CA GLY A 237 16.19 7.75 -12.76
C GLY A 237 16.20 8.20 -14.22
N PRO A 238 15.34 9.18 -14.59
CA PRO A 238 15.26 9.71 -15.96
C PRO A 238 16.60 10.25 -16.45
N GLY A 239 17.42 10.74 -15.55
CA GLY A 239 18.80 11.19 -15.84
C GLY A 239 19.78 10.06 -16.10
N GLY A 240 19.38 8.79 -16.10
CA GLY A 240 20.23 7.64 -16.38
C GLY A 240 20.62 6.84 -15.13
N LEU A 241 21.78 6.22 -15.22
CA LEU A 241 22.41 5.44 -14.15
C LEU A 241 23.56 6.25 -13.55
N SER A 242 23.54 6.42 -12.24
CA SER A 242 24.62 7.07 -11.50
C SER A 242 25.26 6.07 -10.54
N VAL A 243 26.48 5.62 -10.86
CA VAL A 243 27.26 4.71 -10.04
C VAL A 243 28.24 5.51 -9.19
N ARG A 244 28.30 5.23 -7.89
CA ARG A 244 29.17 5.89 -6.91
C ARG A 244 29.89 4.86 -6.09
N ARG A 245 31.22 4.99 -6.00
CA ARG A 245 32.02 4.13 -5.12
C ARG A 245 31.82 4.54 -3.67
N MET A 246 31.46 3.60 -2.82
CA MET A 246 31.39 3.79 -1.38
C MET A 246 32.71 3.37 -0.76
N PHE A 247 33.40 4.30 -0.13
CA PHE A 247 34.64 3.98 0.56
C PHE A 247 34.37 3.44 1.95
N LYS A 248 35.08 2.38 2.30
CA LYS A 248 35.22 1.93 3.66
C LYS A 248 36.12 2.96 4.37
N THR A 249 35.56 3.77 5.22
CA THR A 249 36.32 4.60 6.14
C THR A 249 36.68 3.75 7.35
N ASP A 250 38.00 3.59 7.62
CA ASP A 250 38.47 2.90 8.84
C ASP A 250 38.04 3.63 10.11
N ALA A 251 37.76 4.92 10.02
CA ALA A 251 37.17 5.72 11.08
C ALA A 251 35.62 5.65 11.04
N ARG A 252 35.02 5.38 12.18
CA ARG A 252 33.56 5.52 12.30
C ARG A 252 33.16 6.95 11.96
N PRO A 253 32.09 7.13 11.13
CA PRO A 253 31.55 8.46 10.90
C PRO A 253 31.19 9.14 12.23
N PRO A 254 31.28 10.47 12.32
CA PRO A 254 30.88 11.20 13.53
C PRO A 254 29.37 10.95 13.80
N SER A 255 28.96 11.12 15.06
CA SER A 255 27.53 11.11 15.36
C SER A 255 26.83 12.25 14.62
N ILE A 256 25.55 12.04 14.30
CA ILE A 256 24.75 13.04 13.58
C ILE A 256 24.71 14.39 14.33
N GLU A 257 24.68 14.35 15.67
CA GLU A 257 24.65 15.58 16.49
C GLU A 257 25.95 16.36 16.35
N ARG A 258 27.10 15.67 16.28
CA ARG A 258 28.41 16.31 16.05
C ARG A 258 28.47 16.89 14.64
N TRP A 259 28.04 16.15 13.65
CA TRP A 259 28.02 16.58 12.26
C TRP A 259 27.09 17.80 12.06
N PHE A 260 25.87 17.82 12.66
CA PHE A 260 24.98 18.98 12.60
C PHE A 260 25.59 20.23 13.27
N ARG A 261 26.32 20.06 14.37
CA ARG A 261 27.03 21.21 15.00
C ARG A 261 28.11 21.81 14.12
N GLU A 262 28.85 20.98 13.39
CA GLU A 262 29.89 21.38 12.47
C GLU A 262 29.36 22.03 11.19
N GLN A 263 28.14 21.69 10.79
CA GLN A 263 27.47 22.17 9.57
C GLN A 263 26.36 23.22 9.85
N ALA A 264 26.35 23.86 10.97
CA ALA A 264 25.21 24.54 11.61
C ALA A 264 24.46 25.59 10.77
N GLN A 265 25.04 26.17 9.73
CA GLN A 265 24.35 27.22 8.93
C GLN A 265 23.81 26.75 7.58
N ALA A 266 24.32 25.66 7.02
CA ALA A 266 23.90 25.19 5.69
C ALA A 266 22.85 24.07 5.70
N ALA A 267 22.40 23.62 6.87
CA ALA A 267 21.79 22.31 7.01
C ALA A 267 20.39 22.29 7.64
N SER A 268 19.67 23.42 7.75
CA SER A 268 18.34 23.42 8.38
C SER A 268 17.35 22.45 7.69
N GLY A 269 17.21 22.57 6.38
CA GLY A 269 16.34 21.69 5.61
C GLY A 269 16.82 20.23 5.57
N LEU A 270 18.14 20.00 5.55
CA LEU A 270 18.69 18.64 5.64
C LEU A 270 18.43 18.01 7.01
N ARG A 271 18.52 18.79 8.08
CA ARG A 271 18.19 18.32 9.44
C ARG A 271 16.75 17.87 9.54
N GLU A 272 15.82 18.69 9.03
CA GLU A 272 14.41 18.34 8.98
C GLU A 272 14.17 17.06 8.18
N HIS A 273 14.78 16.96 7.00
CA HIS A 273 14.72 15.77 6.17
C HIS A 273 15.23 14.52 6.90
N VAL A 274 16.36 14.59 7.57
CA VAL A 274 16.92 13.46 8.33
C VAL A 274 16.00 13.04 9.48
N LEU A 275 15.46 14.01 10.23
CA LEU A 275 14.48 13.71 11.29
C LEU A 275 13.24 13.03 10.74
N MET A 276 12.77 13.48 9.60
CA MET A 276 11.63 12.90 8.89
C MET A 276 11.90 11.46 8.45
N GLU A 277 13.04 11.23 7.81
CA GLU A 277 13.41 9.90 7.32
C GLU A 277 13.59 8.90 8.47
N ILE A 278 14.20 9.32 9.59
CA ILE A 278 14.35 8.45 10.77
C ILE A 278 13.01 8.07 11.36
N ALA A 279 12.10 9.05 11.49
CA ALA A 279 10.79 8.81 12.09
C ALA A 279 9.95 7.79 11.31
N ASP A 280 10.11 7.75 9.98
CA ASP A 280 9.34 6.86 9.09
C ASP A 280 9.88 5.42 9.03
N ARG A 281 11.14 5.16 9.46
CA ARG A 281 11.83 3.92 9.08
C ARG A 281 11.74 2.76 10.06
N SER A 282 11.46 3.01 11.31
CA SER A 282 11.37 1.96 12.32
C SER A 282 10.43 2.32 13.44
N ALA A 283 10.00 1.32 14.21
CA ALA A 283 9.20 1.56 15.42
C ALA A 283 9.92 2.46 16.46
N ALA A 284 11.24 2.43 16.50
CA ALA A 284 12.08 3.29 17.36
C ALA A 284 12.38 4.66 16.71
N GLY A 285 12.10 4.82 15.40
CA GLY A 285 12.40 6.02 14.64
C GLY A 285 11.85 7.32 15.24
N PRO A 286 10.57 7.39 15.65
CA PRO A 286 10.02 8.57 16.31
C PRO A 286 10.74 8.94 17.60
N ALA A 287 11.20 7.96 18.38
CA ALA A 287 11.96 8.19 19.61
C ALA A 287 13.37 8.75 19.30
N TYR A 288 14.04 8.21 18.29
CA TYR A 288 15.35 8.74 17.83
C TYR A 288 15.23 10.16 17.30
N ALA A 289 14.22 10.44 16.49
CA ALA A 289 13.99 11.79 15.98
C ALA A 289 13.70 12.78 17.11
N LEU A 290 12.91 12.39 18.09
CA LEU A 290 12.63 13.19 19.30
C LEU A 290 13.91 13.41 20.13
N GLU A 291 14.72 12.37 20.32
CA GLU A 291 15.99 12.47 21.05
C GLU A 291 16.93 13.47 20.38
N LEU A 292 17.09 13.40 19.06
CA LEU A 292 17.89 14.34 18.30
C LEU A 292 17.41 15.79 18.43
N GLN A 293 16.10 16.01 18.47
CA GLN A 293 15.53 17.34 18.72
C GLN A 293 15.82 17.83 20.13
N LEU A 294 15.65 16.98 21.12
CA LEU A 294 15.90 17.33 22.54
C LEU A 294 17.36 17.64 22.84
N ARG A 295 18.30 17.06 22.08
CA ARG A 295 19.74 17.32 22.19
C ARG A 295 20.18 18.59 21.42
N SER A 296 19.25 19.25 20.72
CA SER A 296 19.57 20.50 20.03
C SER A 296 19.69 21.68 21.03
N PRO A 297 20.46 22.75 20.69
CA PRO A 297 20.77 23.83 21.64
C PRO A 297 19.57 24.63 22.16
N LEU A 298 18.42 24.50 21.58
CA LEU A 298 17.14 25.04 22.07
C LEU A 298 16.51 24.07 23.05
N ARG A 299 17.07 23.87 24.23
CA ARG A 299 16.51 22.97 25.24
C ARG A 299 15.34 23.63 25.96
N PRO A 300 14.10 23.14 25.77
CA PRO A 300 13.02 23.54 26.64
C PRO A 300 13.30 23.07 28.07
N ARG A 301 12.92 23.89 29.03
CA ARG A 301 13.06 23.53 30.45
C ARG A 301 11.94 22.54 30.80
N ARG A 302 12.27 21.33 31.20
CA ARG A 302 11.28 20.39 31.74
C ARG A 302 10.79 20.86 33.10
N ILE A 303 9.47 20.82 33.31
CA ILE A 303 8.88 21.05 34.62
C ILE A 303 9.17 19.81 35.50
N SER A 304 9.63 20.05 36.69
CA SER A 304 9.89 18.99 37.71
C SER A 304 8.62 18.17 37.95
N SER A 305 8.77 16.85 38.05
CA SER A 305 7.67 15.91 38.36
C SER A 305 7.33 15.82 39.85
N ASN A 306 7.68 16.81 40.67
CA ASN A 306 7.31 16.82 42.09
C ASN A 306 5.80 16.78 42.25
N LEU A 307 5.32 16.00 43.24
CA LEU A 307 3.88 15.77 43.50
C LEU A 307 3.09 17.05 43.79
N THR A 308 3.74 18.10 44.24
CA THR A 308 3.13 19.40 44.60
C THR A 308 3.24 20.46 43.52
N THR A 309 4.07 20.27 42.50
CA THR A 309 4.29 21.23 41.40
C THR A 309 3.35 20.96 40.24
N PRO A 310 2.81 21.97 39.57
CA PRO A 310 2.09 21.76 38.31
C PRO A 310 2.97 21.08 37.29
N SER A 311 2.46 20.03 36.68
CA SER A 311 3.15 19.28 35.60
C SER A 311 2.21 19.12 34.42
N ALA A 312 2.75 19.12 33.19
CA ALA A 312 2.00 18.91 31.97
C ALA A 312 2.86 18.26 30.91
N GLU A 313 2.22 17.57 30.01
CA GLU A 313 2.85 16.97 28.81
C GLU A 313 1.94 17.14 27.61
N ILE A 314 2.51 17.51 26.47
CA ILE A 314 1.87 17.35 25.18
C ILE A 314 2.19 15.94 24.66
N VAL A 315 1.20 15.07 24.65
CA VAL A 315 1.35 13.69 24.20
C VAL A 315 1.47 13.63 22.68
N SER A 316 0.67 14.46 21.97
CA SER A 316 0.65 14.48 20.52
C SER A 316 0.25 15.88 20.04
N ALA A 317 0.88 16.32 18.95
CA ALA A 317 0.50 17.50 18.19
C ALA A 317 0.52 17.14 16.72
N LEU A 318 -0.68 16.98 16.11
CA LEU A 318 -0.86 16.53 14.74
C LEU A 318 -1.32 17.70 13.88
N ALA A 319 -0.42 18.27 13.12
CA ALA A 319 -0.70 19.40 12.22
C ALA A 319 -1.34 18.92 10.92
N THR A 320 -2.46 19.52 10.54
CA THR A 320 -3.19 19.28 9.30
C THR A 320 -3.70 20.59 8.71
N SER A 321 -4.18 20.59 7.48
CA SER A 321 -4.85 21.76 6.89
C SER A 321 -6.16 22.12 7.61
N ALA A 322 -6.77 21.16 8.31
CA ALA A 322 -7.96 21.39 9.13
C ALA A 322 -7.65 21.99 10.53
N GLY A 323 -6.38 22.19 10.85
CA GLY A 323 -5.87 22.64 12.14
C GLY A 323 -4.97 21.61 12.82
N THR A 324 -4.40 21.96 13.95
CA THR A 324 -3.51 21.08 14.72
C THR A 324 -4.27 20.45 15.87
N LEU A 325 -4.36 19.14 15.90
CA LEU A 325 -4.86 18.39 17.06
C LEU A 325 -3.76 18.31 18.10
N VAL A 326 -3.99 18.97 19.22
CA VAL A 326 -3.08 18.94 20.39
C VAL A 326 -3.74 18.13 21.48
N THR A 327 -3.07 17.08 21.96
CA THR A 327 -3.53 16.27 23.09
C THR A 327 -2.45 16.16 24.14
N GLY A 328 -2.86 16.05 25.37
CA GLY A 328 -1.94 15.97 26.49
C GLY A 328 -2.66 15.80 27.80
N TRP A 329 -1.92 16.03 28.85
CA TRP A 329 -2.46 16.05 30.21
C TRP A 329 -1.77 17.11 31.04
N TYR A 330 -2.44 17.56 32.08
CA TYR A 330 -1.86 18.38 33.13
C TYR A 330 -2.31 17.90 34.51
N ARG A 331 -1.47 18.15 35.47
CA ARG A 331 -1.71 17.91 36.87
C ARG A 331 -1.43 19.19 37.63
N ASP A 332 -2.42 19.68 38.32
CA ASP A 332 -2.37 20.97 39.03
C ASP A 332 -3.00 20.88 40.42
N PRO A 333 -2.34 20.23 41.39
CA PRO A 333 -2.88 20.03 42.76
C PRO A 333 -3.03 21.33 43.53
N ALA A 334 -2.30 22.39 43.15
CA ALA A 334 -2.33 23.69 43.85
C ALA A 334 -3.18 24.76 43.13
N GLY A 335 -3.80 24.42 41.98
CA GLY A 335 -4.65 25.38 41.24
C GLY A 335 -3.89 26.51 40.62
N LEU A 336 -2.65 26.31 40.18
CA LEU A 336 -1.76 27.31 39.58
C LEU A 336 -1.82 27.40 38.07
N PHE A 337 -2.49 26.45 37.42
CA PHE A 337 -2.67 26.41 35.97
C PHE A 337 -3.50 27.59 35.50
N ALA A 338 -2.98 28.32 34.49
CA ALA A 338 -3.67 29.42 33.83
C ALA A 338 -4.02 29.08 32.39
N GLY A 339 -3.29 28.13 31.74
CA GLY A 339 -3.63 27.72 30.38
C GLY A 339 -2.48 27.10 29.63
N ILE A 340 -2.81 26.69 28.41
CA ILE A 340 -1.87 26.20 27.38
C ILE A 340 -1.87 27.15 26.20
N GLU A 341 -0.70 27.52 25.78
CA GLU A 341 -0.47 28.44 24.67
C GLU A 341 0.34 27.75 23.57
N ALA A 342 -0.03 27.92 22.32
CA ALA A 342 0.77 27.55 21.15
C ALA A 342 1.41 28.79 20.57
N SER A 343 2.72 28.76 20.27
CA SER A 343 3.45 29.86 19.66
C SER A 343 4.01 29.42 18.30
N GLY A 344 3.71 30.21 17.27
CA GLY A 344 4.24 30.08 15.92
C GLY A 344 5.59 30.79 15.72
N PRO A 345 6.19 30.69 14.52
CA PRO A 345 7.48 31.29 14.19
C PRO A 345 7.48 32.82 14.27
N ASP A 346 6.33 33.46 14.06
CA ASP A 346 6.19 34.91 14.02
C ASP A 346 5.77 35.54 15.38
N ASN A 347 6.06 34.85 16.48
CA ASN A 347 5.59 35.23 17.83
C ASN A 347 4.05 35.33 17.98
N CYS A 348 3.28 34.88 17.02
CA CYS A 348 1.85 34.74 17.14
C CYS A 348 1.52 33.70 18.18
N ALA A 349 1.06 34.10 19.34
CA ALA A 349 0.65 33.18 20.40
C ALA A 349 -0.87 32.96 20.31
N GLN A 350 -1.27 31.68 20.29
CA GLN A 350 -2.69 31.29 20.39
C GLN A 350 -2.95 30.69 21.77
N ASP A 351 -3.87 31.26 22.52
CA ASP A 351 -4.37 30.69 23.76
C ASP A 351 -5.32 29.53 23.43
N LEU A 352 -4.97 28.35 23.83
CA LEU A 352 -5.77 27.13 23.61
C LEU A 352 -6.72 26.82 24.75
N THR A 353 -6.63 27.56 25.86
CA THR A 353 -7.27 27.23 27.16
C THR A 353 -8.79 27.16 27.05
N ALA A 354 -9.42 28.11 26.36
CA ALA A 354 -10.87 28.16 26.24
C ALA A 354 -11.47 27.00 25.40
N ASP A 355 -10.69 26.49 24.48
CA ASP A 355 -11.10 25.42 23.56
C ASP A 355 -10.72 24.02 24.08
N LEU A 356 -10.02 23.89 25.21
CA LEU A 356 -9.63 22.61 25.79
C LEU A 356 -10.87 21.78 26.13
N ARG A 357 -10.91 20.58 25.62
CA ARG A 357 -11.85 19.52 26.03
C ARG A 357 -11.14 18.60 27.00
N THR A 358 -11.56 18.61 28.26
CA THR A 358 -10.88 17.93 29.35
C THR A 358 -11.59 16.63 29.73
N PHE A 359 -10.81 15.66 30.19
CA PHE A 359 -11.27 14.34 30.62
C PHE A 359 -10.32 13.78 31.68
N PRO A 360 -10.79 12.88 32.59
CA PRO A 360 -9.92 12.27 33.58
C PRO A 360 -8.94 11.28 32.93
N VAL A 361 -7.68 11.30 33.37
CA VAL A 361 -6.65 10.32 32.97
C VAL A 361 -5.81 9.94 34.16
N GLU A 362 -5.18 8.77 34.09
CA GLU A 362 -4.12 8.34 35.01
C GLU A 362 -2.77 8.42 34.27
N VAL A 363 -1.80 9.05 34.88
CA VAL A 363 -0.43 9.16 34.37
C VAL A 363 0.55 8.41 35.28
N ALA A 364 1.69 8.04 34.74
CA ALA A 364 2.74 7.40 35.51
C ALA A 364 3.22 8.31 36.67
N GLY A 365 3.27 7.80 37.84
CA GLY A 365 3.82 8.48 39.01
C GLY A 365 5.34 8.37 39.12
N PRO A 366 5.94 8.98 40.15
CA PRO A 366 7.39 9.04 40.31
C PRO A 366 8.03 7.70 40.70
N THR A 367 7.24 6.76 41.24
CA THR A 367 7.70 5.42 41.58
C THR A 367 7.16 4.40 40.59
N GLU A 368 7.95 3.36 40.32
CA GLU A 368 7.57 2.29 39.42
C GLU A 368 6.22 1.67 39.81
N GLY A 369 5.30 1.57 38.86
CA GLY A 369 3.94 1.04 39.12
C GLY A 369 2.94 2.04 39.73
N SER A 370 3.38 3.22 40.22
CA SER A 370 2.46 4.22 40.77
C SER A 370 1.73 4.96 39.66
N ARG A 371 0.44 5.26 39.87
CA ARG A 371 -0.38 6.08 39.01
C ARG A 371 -0.90 7.31 39.73
N LEU A 372 -0.95 8.42 39.02
CA LEU A 372 -1.44 9.68 39.53
C LEU A 372 -2.63 10.15 38.69
N SER A 373 -3.66 10.62 39.38
CA SER A 373 -4.78 11.28 38.70
C SER A 373 -4.33 12.60 38.09
N ALA A 374 -4.70 12.80 36.83
CA ALA A 374 -4.41 14.00 36.06
C ALA A 374 -5.63 14.38 35.17
N THR A 375 -5.61 15.58 34.64
CA THR A 375 -6.60 16.04 33.66
C THR A 375 -6.02 15.89 32.28
N GLY A 376 -6.57 14.97 31.47
CA GLY A 376 -6.32 14.89 30.05
C GLY A 376 -7.01 16.01 29.29
N PHE A 377 -6.46 16.42 28.20
CA PHE A 377 -7.08 17.42 27.33
C PHE A 377 -6.88 17.11 25.85
N ALA A 378 -7.81 17.61 25.04
CA ALA A 378 -7.69 17.68 23.59
C ALA A 378 -8.23 19.00 23.08
N VAL A 379 -7.58 19.55 22.08
CA VAL A 379 -8.00 20.77 21.41
C VAL A 379 -7.58 20.73 19.94
N ARG A 380 -8.40 21.31 19.09
CA ARG A 380 -8.02 21.60 17.70
C ARG A 380 -7.64 23.07 17.58
N ALA A 381 -6.35 23.36 17.62
CA ALA A 381 -5.82 24.68 17.33
C ALA A 381 -6.10 25.01 15.86
N ARG A 382 -6.72 26.15 15.59
CA ARG A 382 -7.00 26.58 14.22
C ARG A 382 -5.69 27.00 13.55
N ALA A 383 -5.46 26.58 12.33
CA ALA A 383 -4.35 27.09 11.53
C ALA A 383 -4.63 28.58 11.26
N ALA A 384 -3.63 29.43 11.48
CA ALA A 384 -3.73 30.80 11.00
C ALA A 384 -3.80 30.79 9.45
N PRO A 385 -4.67 31.59 8.81
CA PRO A 385 -4.71 31.68 7.36
C PRO A 385 -3.32 32.00 6.79
N GLY A 386 -2.83 31.17 5.88
CA GLY A 386 -1.52 31.38 5.24
C GLY A 386 -0.31 30.86 6.03
N SER A 387 -0.47 30.25 7.21
CA SER A 387 0.65 29.64 7.93
C SER A 387 1.05 28.32 7.26
N ALA A 388 2.32 28.20 6.90
CA ALA A 388 2.91 26.91 6.54
C ALA A 388 2.77 25.94 7.72
N GLN A 389 2.59 24.64 7.41
CA GLN A 389 2.59 23.60 8.44
C GLN A 389 3.85 23.73 9.30
N ILE A 390 3.68 24.10 10.56
CA ILE A 390 4.79 24.15 11.49
C ILE A 390 5.00 22.73 11.98
N LEU A 391 6.08 22.09 11.54
CA LEU A 391 6.44 20.73 11.97
C LEU A 391 6.64 20.65 13.50
N GLN A 392 6.93 21.77 14.15
CA GLN A 392 7.19 21.87 15.59
C GLN A 392 6.68 23.19 16.15
N PRO A 393 5.37 23.30 16.41
CA PRO A 393 4.87 24.42 17.18
C PRO A 393 5.48 24.39 18.59
N ARG A 394 5.77 25.55 19.16
CA ARG A 394 6.21 25.67 20.54
C ARG A 394 4.99 25.77 21.42
N TYR A 395 4.88 24.92 22.41
CA TYR A 395 3.80 24.94 23.39
C TYR A 395 4.33 25.43 24.74
N TYR A 396 3.47 26.12 25.47
CA TYR A 396 3.80 26.63 26.79
C TYR A 396 2.65 26.35 27.76
N LEU A 397 3.01 25.83 28.92
CA LEU A 397 2.15 25.87 30.10
C LEU A 397 2.26 27.27 30.72
N ARG A 398 1.14 27.96 30.91
CA ARG A 398 1.08 29.21 31.63
C ARG A 398 0.57 28.99 33.06
N LEU A 399 1.22 29.62 34.03
CA LEU A 399 0.77 29.67 35.40
C LEU A 399 0.15 31.04 35.73
N LYS A 400 -0.65 31.08 36.78
CA LYS A 400 -1.31 32.33 37.27
C LYS A 400 -0.33 33.46 37.59
N SER A 401 0.92 33.13 37.90
CA SER A 401 2.01 34.09 38.08
C SER A 401 2.50 34.75 36.78
N GLY A 402 2.03 34.29 35.61
CA GLY A 402 2.57 34.69 34.32
C GLY A 402 3.80 33.88 33.90
N ALA A 403 4.31 32.95 34.73
CA ALA A 403 5.40 32.09 34.37
C ALA A 403 5.01 31.14 33.20
N ARG A 404 5.91 30.98 32.24
CA ARG A 404 5.74 30.11 31.06
C ARG A 404 6.77 28.99 31.07
N TYR A 405 6.31 27.77 30.87
CA TYR A 405 7.14 26.58 30.79
C TYR A 405 6.96 25.89 29.46
N ALA A 406 8.05 25.68 28.74
CA ALA A 406 8.00 25.04 27.45
C ALA A 406 7.58 23.57 27.56
N LEU A 407 6.65 23.16 26.71
CA LEU A 407 6.19 21.80 26.53
C LEU A 407 6.63 21.32 25.14
N VAL A 408 7.22 20.13 25.08
CA VAL A 408 7.72 19.55 23.83
C VAL A 408 6.87 18.34 23.48
N PRO A 409 6.09 18.41 22.40
CA PRO A 409 5.32 17.27 21.91
C PRO A 409 6.27 16.20 21.32
N LYS A 410 5.78 14.97 21.25
CA LYS A 410 6.40 13.96 20.41
C LYS A 410 6.36 14.40 18.95
N LEU A 411 7.37 13.98 18.19
CA LEU A 411 7.42 14.27 16.77
C LEU A 411 6.18 13.67 16.07
N GLN A 412 5.54 14.49 15.23
CA GLN A 412 4.44 14.02 14.40
C GLN A 412 4.94 12.98 13.41
N PRO A 413 4.26 11.82 13.30
CA PRO A 413 4.55 10.88 12.23
C PRO A 413 4.35 11.54 10.86
N LEU A 414 5.27 11.31 9.95
CA LEU A 414 5.20 11.87 8.59
C LEU A 414 4.28 11.09 7.67
N ASP A 415 4.09 9.81 7.98
CA ASP A 415 3.08 9.01 7.30
C ASP A 415 1.70 9.40 7.82
N PRO A 416 0.82 9.94 6.95
CA PRO A 416 -0.52 10.34 7.36
C PRO A 416 -1.36 9.19 7.90
N ALA A 417 -1.11 7.94 7.48
CA ALA A 417 -1.80 6.78 8.00
C ALA A 417 -1.41 6.50 9.46
N ILE A 418 -0.11 6.64 9.78
CA ILE A 418 0.40 6.52 11.15
C ILE A 418 -0.11 7.69 12.01
N ALA A 419 -0.09 8.92 11.48
CA ALA A 419 -0.61 10.11 12.15
C ALA A 419 -2.12 9.98 12.42
N ARG A 420 -2.90 9.46 11.45
CA ARG A 420 -4.32 9.13 11.63
C ARG A 420 -4.51 8.12 12.77
N GLY A 421 -3.70 7.05 12.79
CA GLY A 421 -3.71 6.09 13.88
C GLY A 421 -3.43 6.72 15.26
N ALA A 422 -2.56 7.73 15.33
CA ALA A 422 -2.33 8.50 16.56
C ALA A 422 -3.56 9.34 16.94
N ALA A 423 -4.21 10.01 15.97
CA ALA A 423 -5.46 10.76 16.21
C ALA A 423 -6.59 9.86 16.70
N LEU A 424 -6.72 8.65 16.17
CA LEU A 424 -7.74 7.66 16.58
C LEU A 424 -7.51 7.10 17.99
N ARG A 425 -6.33 7.31 18.58
CA ARG A 425 -5.99 6.91 19.95
C ARG A 425 -5.71 8.10 20.87
N ALA A 426 -5.97 9.30 20.39
CA ALA A 426 -5.62 10.53 21.11
C ALA A 426 -6.38 10.74 22.41
N ILE A 427 -7.60 10.22 22.49
CA ILE A 427 -8.49 10.31 23.66
C ILE A 427 -9.05 8.91 23.93
N PRO A 428 -9.21 8.50 25.21
CA PRO A 428 -9.96 7.28 25.51
C PRO A 428 -11.40 7.39 24.99
N ALA A 429 -11.87 6.40 24.26
CA ALA A 429 -13.14 6.45 23.51
C ALA A 429 -14.36 6.76 24.37
N GLN A 430 -14.36 6.34 25.66
CA GLN A 430 -15.43 6.63 26.62
C GLN A 430 -15.54 8.13 26.98
N HIS A 431 -14.51 8.93 26.71
CA HIS A 431 -14.49 10.37 26.96
C HIS A 431 -14.76 11.22 25.72
N VAL A 432 -15.04 10.58 24.59
CA VAL A 432 -15.34 11.25 23.33
C VAL A 432 -16.84 11.55 23.27
N SER A 433 -17.20 12.78 23.60
CA SER A 433 -18.56 13.30 23.36
C SER A 433 -18.77 13.63 21.87
N GLN A 434 -20.02 13.79 21.45
CA GLN A 434 -20.35 14.20 20.07
C GLN A 434 -19.63 15.51 19.68
N THR A 435 -19.57 16.47 20.58
CA THR A 435 -18.85 17.73 20.34
C THR A 435 -17.35 17.54 20.16
N VAL A 436 -16.73 16.72 21.00
CA VAL A 436 -15.30 16.36 20.86
C VAL A 436 -15.05 15.66 19.54
N LEU A 437 -15.90 14.71 19.17
CA LEU A 437 -15.78 13.99 17.90
C LEU A 437 -15.89 14.94 16.71
N THR A 438 -16.96 15.72 16.61
CA THR A 438 -17.24 16.52 15.41
C THR A 438 -16.38 17.77 15.30
N GLN A 439 -16.07 18.46 16.41
CA GLN A 439 -15.34 19.72 16.37
C GLN A 439 -13.82 19.57 16.50
N VAL A 440 -13.36 18.52 17.21
CA VAL A 440 -11.93 18.35 17.52
C VAL A 440 -11.31 17.25 16.68
N LEU A 441 -11.88 16.04 16.69
CA LEU A 441 -11.24 14.86 16.10
C LEU A 441 -11.55 14.69 14.60
N SER A 442 -12.83 14.73 14.21
CA SER A 442 -13.25 14.40 12.83
C SER A 442 -12.58 15.22 11.76
N PRO A 443 -12.41 16.56 11.88
CA PRO A 443 -11.74 17.34 10.84
C PRO A 443 -10.27 16.92 10.63
N VAL A 444 -9.58 16.58 11.70
CA VAL A 444 -8.18 16.13 11.65
C VAL A 444 -8.08 14.70 11.11
N ILE A 445 -8.94 13.80 11.57
CA ILE A 445 -9.00 12.42 11.09
C ILE A 445 -9.31 12.39 9.59
N ALA A 446 -10.32 13.14 9.14
CA ALA A 446 -10.70 13.22 7.72
C ALA A 446 -9.54 13.74 6.87
N ASN A 447 -8.87 14.80 7.28
CA ASN A 447 -7.75 15.37 6.53
C ASN A 447 -6.55 14.39 6.44
N LEU A 448 -6.18 13.75 7.56
CA LEU A 448 -5.12 12.74 7.57
C LEU A 448 -5.49 11.51 6.74
N HIS A 449 -6.75 11.14 6.73
CA HIS A 449 -7.25 10.05 5.91
C HIS A 449 -7.18 10.37 4.41
N GLU A 450 -7.60 11.55 4.02
CA GLU A 450 -7.46 12.04 2.65
C GLU A 450 -6.01 12.08 2.19
N GLN A 451 -5.11 12.63 3.02
CA GLN A 451 -3.67 12.63 2.73
C GLN A 451 -3.10 11.22 2.60
N ALA A 452 -3.53 10.28 3.45
CA ALA A 452 -3.10 8.88 3.37
C ALA A 452 -3.55 8.24 2.06
N ARG A 453 -4.82 8.45 1.67
CA ARG A 453 -5.36 7.98 0.38
C ARG A 453 -4.57 8.54 -0.81
N GLY A 454 -4.24 9.82 -0.78
CA GLY A 454 -3.45 10.46 -1.85
C GLY A 454 -2.03 9.93 -2.00
N ARG A 455 -1.52 9.16 -1.03
CA ARG A 455 -0.20 8.52 -1.07
C ARG A 455 -0.23 7.04 -1.44
N ILE A 456 -1.40 6.47 -1.70
CA ILE A 456 -1.54 5.11 -2.19
C ILE A 456 -1.25 5.13 -3.69
N GLY A 457 -0.22 4.42 -4.11
CA GLY A 457 0.17 4.31 -5.51
C GLY A 457 -0.79 3.43 -6.33
N ARG A 458 -0.40 3.17 -7.56
CA ARG A 458 -1.13 2.25 -8.43
C ARG A 458 -0.82 0.80 -8.06
N PRO A 459 -1.81 -0.10 -8.13
CA PRO A 459 -1.56 -1.51 -7.88
C PRO A 459 -0.68 -2.10 -8.98
N THR A 460 0.12 -3.10 -8.63
CA THR A 460 0.80 -3.97 -9.60
C THR A 460 -0.14 -5.11 -9.94
N LEU A 461 -0.37 -5.35 -11.24
CA LEU A 461 -1.25 -6.41 -11.70
C LEU A 461 -0.44 -7.60 -12.20
N GLN A 462 -0.86 -8.79 -11.79
CA GLN A 462 -0.30 -10.06 -12.24
C GLN A 462 -1.41 -11.01 -12.64
N ASN A 463 -1.21 -11.75 -13.75
CA ASN A 463 -2.09 -12.84 -14.14
C ASN A 463 -1.45 -14.17 -13.75
N ILE A 464 -2.16 -14.96 -12.98
CA ILE A 464 -1.78 -16.34 -12.64
C ILE A 464 -2.66 -17.26 -13.47
N GLY A 465 -2.09 -17.84 -14.51
CA GLY A 465 -2.81 -18.53 -15.56
C GLY A 465 -3.31 -17.63 -16.68
N ALA A 466 -3.91 -18.22 -17.70
CA ALA A 466 -4.49 -17.47 -18.83
C ALA A 466 -5.80 -16.81 -18.40
N PRO A 467 -5.93 -15.48 -18.52
CA PRO A 467 -7.17 -14.79 -18.14
C PRO A 467 -8.36 -15.25 -18.99
N LEU A 468 -9.53 -15.26 -18.38
CA LEU A 468 -10.77 -15.63 -19.05
C LEU A 468 -11.13 -14.58 -20.12
N HIS A 469 -11.47 -15.04 -21.32
CA HIS A 469 -11.89 -14.13 -22.39
C HIS A 469 -13.36 -13.74 -22.21
N ARG A 470 -13.66 -12.45 -22.03
CA ARG A 470 -14.99 -11.89 -21.83
C ARG A 470 -15.79 -12.54 -20.71
N PRO A 471 -15.33 -12.45 -19.47
CA PRO A 471 -16.09 -12.96 -18.33
C PRO A 471 -17.43 -12.23 -18.21
N LYS A 472 -18.48 -12.94 -17.77
CA LYS A 472 -19.78 -12.33 -17.47
C LYS A 472 -19.79 -11.67 -16.09
N ALA A 473 -19.02 -12.20 -15.18
CA ALA A 473 -18.91 -11.71 -13.81
C ALA A 473 -17.45 -11.62 -13.36
N SER A 474 -17.19 -10.66 -12.47
CA SER A 474 -15.91 -10.50 -11.79
C SER A 474 -16.12 -10.64 -10.30
N VAL A 475 -15.43 -11.60 -9.69
CA VAL A 475 -15.44 -11.80 -8.24
C VAL A 475 -14.24 -11.10 -7.66
N ILE A 476 -14.47 -10.07 -6.84
CA ILE A 476 -13.47 -9.20 -6.25
C ILE A 476 -13.33 -9.55 -4.78
N ILE A 477 -12.11 -9.89 -4.37
CA ILE A 477 -11.80 -10.35 -3.02
C ILE A 477 -10.62 -9.57 -2.47
N PRO A 478 -10.85 -8.65 -1.52
CA PRO A 478 -9.78 -7.97 -0.82
C PRO A 478 -9.10 -8.93 0.16
N LEU A 479 -7.75 -8.93 0.15
CA LEU A 479 -6.92 -9.71 1.04
C LEU A 479 -6.16 -8.80 1.99
N TYR A 480 -6.34 -8.99 3.29
CA TYR A 480 -5.58 -8.30 4.31
C TYR A 480 -5.06 -9.29 5.36
N ARG A 481 -3.76 -9.54 5.34
CA ARG A 481 -2.98 -10.38 6.28
C ARG A 481 -3.40 -11.84 6.40
N ASN A 482 -4.69 -12.14 6.40
CA ASN A 482 -5.19 -13.51 6.58
C ASN A 482 -5.35 -14.23 5.24
N LEU A 483 -4.55 -15.27 5.00
CA LEU A 483 -4.53 -16.06 3.78
C LEU A 483 -5.09 -17.48 3.98
N GLU A 484 -5.52 -17.83 5.20
CA GLU A 484 -5.90 -19.21 5.57
C GLU A 484 -7.06 -19.74 4.74
N PHE A 485 -8.01 -18.89 4.37
CA PHE A 485 -9.24 -19.30 3.68
C PHE A 485 -9.12 -19.39 2.17
N LEU A 486 -8.05 -18.88 1.55
CA LEU A 486 -7.87 -18.84 0.09
C LEU A 486 -7.95 -20.23 -0.54
N ARG A 487 -7.37 -21.25 0.08
CA ARG A 487 -7.40 -22.63 -0.40
C ARG A 487 -8.82 -23.20 -0.46
N PHE A 488 -9.64 -22.92 0.53
CA PHE A 488 -11.01 -23.39 0.60
C PHE A 488 -11.90 -22.62 -0.38
N GLN A 489 -11.69 -21.33 -0.52
CA GLN A 489 -12.42 -20.46 -1.40
C GLN A 489 -12.15 -20.81 -2.87
N ILE A 490 -10.89 -20.95 -3.27
CA ILE A 490 -10.51 -21.35 -4.64
C ILE A 490 -10.99 -22.77 -4.94
N ALA A 491 -10.89 -23.70 -3.99
CA ALA A 491 -11.43 -25.04 -4.14
C ALA A 491 -12.94 -25.00 -4.43
N ALA A 492 -13.70 -24.24 -3.65
CA ALA A 492 -15.15 -24.10 -3.85
C ALA A 492 -15.48 -23.48 -5.23
N PHE A 493 -14.77 -22.43 -5.63
CA PHE A 493 -14.97 -21.78 -6.93
C PHE A 493 -14.60 -22.71 -8.10
N SER A 494 -13.53 -23.48 -7.97
CA SER A 494 -13.06 -24.40 -9.02
C SER A 494 -14.02 -25.57 -9.27
N THR A 495 -14.86 -25.93 -8.31
CA THR A 495 -15.87 -26.98 -8.45
C THR A 495 -17.17 -26.50 -9.10
N ASP A 496 -17.35 -25.19 -9.28
CA ASP A 496 -18.52 -24.60 -9.93
C ASP A 496 -18.28 -24.46 -11.44
N PRO A 497 -18.98 -25.27 -12.29
CA PRO A 497 -18.77 -25.24 -13.74
C PRO A 497 -19.13 -23.89 -14.37
N TRP A 498 -20.16 -23.21 -13.86
CA TRP A 498 -20.53 -21.89 -14.38
C TRP A 498 -19.47 -20.86 -14.02
N PHE A 499 -18.99 -20.89 -12.79
CA PHE A 499 -17.92 -20.00 -12.33
C PHE A 499 -16.67 -20.11 -13.21
N ARG A 500 -16.20 -21.34 -13.43
CA ARG A 500 -14.98 -21.59 -14.23
C ARG A 500 -15.04 -21.02 -15.65
N THR A 501 -16.22 -20.95 -16.23
CA THR A 501 -16.38 -20.54 -17.65
C THR A 501 -16.87 -19.10 -17.82
N ASN A 502 -17.44 -18.50 -16.78
CA ASN A 502 -18.11 -17.20 -16.91
C ASN A 502 -17.61 -16.15 -15.89
N ALA A 503 -16.84 -16.55 -14.86
CA ALA A 503 -16.38 -15.63 -13.84
C ALA A 503 -14.87 -15.51 -13.78
N GLU A 504 -14.35 -14.30 -13.80
CA GLU A 504 -12.96 -14.03 -13.43
C GLU A 504 -12.82 -13.83 -11.92
N LEU A 505 -11.68 -14.24 -11.39
CA LEU A 505 -11.34 -14.15 -9.98
C LEU A 505 -10.26 -13.11 -9.78
N ILE A 506 -10.55 -12.05 -9.04
CA ILE A 506 -9.67 -10.92 -8.78
C ILE A 506 -9.38 -10.84 -7.29
N TYR A 507 -8.16 -11.15 -6.90
CA TYR A 507 -7.67 -10.89 -5.55
C TYR A 507 -6.96 -9.55 -5.48
N VAL A 508 -7.36 -8.70 -4.54
CA VAL A 508 -6.70 -7.41 -4.29
C VAL A 508 -5.95 -7.49 -2.97
N HIS A 509 -4.65 -7.63 -3.06
CA HIS A 509 -3.78 -7.81 -1.91
C HIS A 509 -3.39 -6.47 -1.29
N ASP A 510 -3.94 -6.20 -0.11
CA ASP A 510 -3.81 -4.93 0.62
C ASP A 510 -2.79 -4.99 1.77
N SER A 511 -1.85 -5.94 1.70
CA SER A 511 -0.73 -6.14 2.65
C SER A 511 0.57 -6.33 1.90
N PRO A 512 1.16 -5.27 1.32
CA PRO A 512 2.31 -5.39 0.42
C PRO A 512 3.52 -6.10 1.03
N GLU A 513 3.61 -6.16 2.36
CA GLU A 513 4.64 -6.91 3.10
C GLU A 513 4.56 -8.43 2.87
N GLN A 514 3.40 -8.96 2.48
CA GLN A 514 3.17 -10.39 2.22
C GLN A 514 3.06 -10.71 0.72
N ALA A 515 3.41 -9.80 -0.18
CA ALA A 515 3.21 -9.97 -1.62
C ALA A 515 3.80 -11.28 -2.16
N GLN A 516 5.03 -11.62 -1.79
CA GLN A 516 5.69 -12.86 -2.24
C GLN A 516 5.00 -14.12 -1.71
N GLU A 517 4.51 -14.09 -0.47
CA GLU A 517 3.77 -15.19 0.14
C GLU A 517 2.47 -15.46 -0.61
N VAL A 518 1.72 -14.41 -0.93
CA VAL A 518 0.47 -14.49 -1.68
C VAL A 518 0.69 -14.97 -3.10
N GLU A 519 1.69 -14.44 -3.81
CA GLU A 519 2.05 -14.88 -5.15
C GLU A 519 2.38 -16.38 -5.19
N HIS A 520 3.22 -16.83 -4.27
CA HIS A 520 3.59 -18.24 -4.16
C HIS A 520 2.38 -19.14 -3.84
N LEU A 521 1.55 -18.73 -2.88
CA LEU A 521 0.35 -19.46 -2.49
C LEU A 521 -0.64 -19.56 -3.65
N LEU A 522 -0.98 -18.45 -4.29
CA LEU A 522 -1.93 -18.44 -5.40
C LEU A 522 -1.39 -19.18 -6.64
N GLY A 523 -0.08 -19.08 -6.91
CA GLY A 523 0.57 -19.88 -7.95
C GLY A 523 0.44 -21.37 -7.71
N GLY A 524 0.67 -21.83 -6.48
CA GLY A 524 0.48 -23.23 -6.08
C GLY A 524 -0.99 -23.68 -6.19
N LEU A 525 -1.93 -22.84 -5.77
CA LEU A 525 -3.37 -23.14 -5.88
C LEU A 525 -3.83 -23.19 -7.33
N TYR A 526 -3.29 -22.34 -8.19
CA TYR A 526 -3.56 -22.41 -9.63
C TYR A 526 -3.10 -23.74 -10.24
N LEU A 527 -1.90 -24.23 -9.88
CA LEU A 527 -1.41 -25.52 -10.36
C LEU A 527 -2.30 -26.69 -9.93
N VAL A 528 -2.94 -26.61 -8.77
CA VAL A 528 -3.83 -27.66 -8.26
C VAL A 528 -5.23 -27.58 -8.87
N TYR A 529 -5.81 -26.38 -8.93
CA TYR A 529 -7.23 -26.19 -9.27
C TYR A 529 -7.46 -25.69 -10.70
N GLY A 530 -6.45 -25.15 -11.38
CA GLY A 530 -6.55 -24.62 -12.74
C GLY A 530 -7.45 -23.40 -12.86
N GLN A 531 -7.77 -22.71 -11.76
CA GLN A 531 -8.59 -21.50 -11.78
C GLN A 531 -7.71 -20.29 -12.04
N PRO A 532 -7.87 -19.58 -13.18
CA PRO A 532 -7.12 -18.36 -13.44
C PRO A 532 -7.44 -17.24 -12.43
N ILE A 533 -6.42 -16.47 -12.07
CA ILE A 533 -6.51 -15.44 -11.05
C ILE A 533 -5.87 -14.16 -11.57
N VAL A 534 -6.54 -13.05 -11.38
CA VAL A 534 -5.94 -11.71 -11.47
C VAL A 534 -5.56 -11.29 -10.06
N LEU A 535 -4.29 -11.05 -9.82
CA LEU A 535 -3.76 -10.57 -8.56
C LEU A 535 -3.38 -9.09 -8.70
N ALA A 536 -4.06 -8.23 -7.95
CA ALA A 536 -3.72 -6.81 -7.83
C ALA A 536 -3.02 -6.58 -6.48
N ILE A 537 -1.75 -6.20 -6.51
CA ILE A 537 -0.96 -5.94 -5.30
C ILE A 537 -0.93 -4.44 -5.06
N MET A 538 -1.48 -4.01 -3.94
CA MET A 538 -1.46 -2.61 -3.52
C MET A 538 -0.05 -2.20 -3.10
N GLU A 539 0.37 -0.97 -3.43
CA GLU A 539 1.66 -0.43 -2.98
C GLU A 539 1.69 -0.16 -1.46
N LYS A 540 0.52 0.20 -0.91
CA LYS A 540 0.29 0.45 0.52
C LYS A 540 -1.10 0.01 0.89
N ASN A 541 -1.32 -0.27 2.18
CA ASN A 541 -2.66 -0.57 2.69
C ASN A 541 -3.63 0.58 2.37
N GLY A 542 -4.67 0.27 1.63
CA GLY A 542 -5.72 1.20 1.21
C GLY A 542 -7.02 1.06 1.97
N GLY A 543 -7.20 -0.04 2.69
CA GLY A 543 -8.43 -0.42 3.37
C GLY A 543 -9.46 -1.05 2.45
N TYR A 544 -10.51 -1.59 3.06
CA TYR A 544 -11.54 -2.40 2.39
C TYR A 544 -12.18 -1.72 1.18
N ALA A 545 -12.66 -0.48 1.34
CA ALA A 545 -13.31 0.28 0.27
C ALA A 545 -12.38 0.47 -0.95
N ARG A 546 -11.15 0.92 -0.70
CA ARG A 546 -10.16 1.16 -1.77
C ARG A 546 -9.77 -0.13 -2.48
N ALA A 547 -9.55 -1.22 -1.75
CA ALA A 547 -9.20 -2.51 -2.34
C ALA A 547 -10.31 -3.02 -3.27
N ASN A 548 -11.58 -2.94 -2.85
CA ASN A 548 -12.71 -3.29 -3.70
C ASN A 548 -12.84 -2.37 -4.93
N ASN A 549 -12.65 -1.05 -4.78
CA ASN A 549 -12.68 -0.11 -5.90
C ASN A 549 -11.57 -0.39 -6.91
N VAL A 550 -10.37 -0.75 -6.45
CA VAL A 550 -9.26 -1.20 -7.31
C VAL A 550 -9.64 -2.47 -8.06
N GLY A 551 -10.19 -3.47 -7.38
CA GLY A 551 -10.69 -4.69 -8.02
C GLY A 551 -11.74 -4.39 -9.08
N ALA A 552 -12.71 -3.52 -8.78
CA ALA A 552 -13.75 -3.11 -9.72
C ALA A 552 -13.19 -2.37 -10.94
N SER A 553 -12.12 -1.59 -10.76
CA SER A 553 -11.48 -0.84 -11.86
C SER A 553 -10.78 -1.75 -12.88
N VAL A 554 -10.31 -2.93 -12.47
CA VAL A 554 -9.65 -3.91 -13.34
C VAL A 554 -10.61 -5.01 -13.83
N ALA A 555 -11.80 -5.09 -13.23
CA ALA A 555 -12.84 -6.05 -13.56
C ALA A 555 -13.35 -5.89 -15.00
N GLN A 556 -13.48 -7.00 -15.73
CA GLN A 556 -13.94 -7.06 -17.11
C GLN A 556 -15.40 -7.55 -17.24
N GLY A 557 -15.95 -8.19 -16.21
CA GLY A 557 -17.32 -8.69 -16.20
C GLY A 557 -18.36 -7.58 -16.00
N ASP A 558 -19.55 -7.76 -16.59
CA ASP A 558 -20.67 -6.84 -16.42
C ASP A 558 -21.31 -6.91 -15.01
N VAL A 559 -21.07 -7.99 -14.30
CA VAL A 559 -21.53 -8.24 -12.93
C VAL A 559 -20.33 -8.25 -11.99
N LEU A 560 -20.41 -7.48 -10.92
CA LEU A 560 -19.42 -7.48 -9.84
C LEU A 560 -19.97 -8.26 -8.64
N ALA A 561 -19.22 -9.21 -8.15
CA ALA A 561 -19.42 -9.86 -6.87
C ALA A 561 -18.30 -9.44 -5.91
N LEU A 562 -18.67 -8.64 -4.93
CA LEU A 562 -17.78 -8.17 -3.86
C LEU A 562 -17.86 -9.21 -2.74
N VAL A 563 -16.77 -9.91 -2.46
CA VAL A 563 -16.77 -11.08 -1.57
C VAL A 563 -15.59 -11.01 -0.60
N ASN A 564 -15.83 -11.22 0.67
CA ASN A 564 -14.74 -11.29 1.65
C ASN A 564 -13.88 -12.55 1.47
N SER A 565 -12.63 -12.48 1.89
CA SER A 565 -11.67 -13.59 1.78
C SER A 565 -12.01 -14.82 2.62
N ASP A 566 -12.90 -14.69 3.59
CA ASP A 566 -13.40 -15.72 4.50
C ASP A 566 -14.85 -16.15 4.22
N VAL A 567 -15.36 -15.83 3.03
CA VAL A 567 -16.70 -16.24 2.56
C VAL A 567 -16.57 -17.39 1.58
N ILE A 568 -17.26 -18.49 1.85
CA ILE A 568 -17.22 -19.73 1.05
C ILE A 568 -18.64 -20.14 0.65
N PRO A 569 -18.94 -20.35 -0.65
CA PRO A 569 -20.24 -20.82 -1.10
C PRO A 569 -20.58 -22.21 -0.53
N ALA A 570 -21.83 -22.38 -0.12
CA ALA A 570 -22.35 -23.66 0.36
C ALA A 570 -22.60 -24.66 -0.79
N ALA A 571 -22.82 -24.16 -2.01
CA ALA A 571 -23.08 -24.97 -3.19
C ALA A 571 -22.67 -24.25 -4.48
N PRO A 572 -22.36 -24.98 -5.57
CA PRO A 572 -22.13 -24.42 -6.90
C PRO A 572 -23.36 -23.66 -7.46
N GLY A 573 -23.14 -22.79 -8.44
CA GLY A 573 -24.18 -21.98 -9.09
C GLY A 573 -24.66 -20.77 -8.30
N TRP A 574 -24.02 -20.45 -7.18
CA TRP A 574 -24.39 -19.32 -6.33
C TRP A 574 -24.32 -17.98 -7.08
N LEU A 575 -23.23 -17.76 -7.82
CA LEU A 575 -22.99 -16.50 -8.53
C LEU A 575 -23.95 -16.34 -9.74
N GLU A 576 -24.16 -17.42 -10.48
CA GLU A 576 -25.14 -17.43 -11.59
C GLU A 576 -26.53 -17.05 -11.10
N LYS A 577 -26.97 -17.65 -10.01
CA LYS A 577 -28.30 -17.36 -9.42
C LYS A 577 -28.40 -15.93 -8.90
N MET A 578 -27.32 -15.39 -8.26
CA MET A 578 -27.30 -14.00 -7.81
C MET A 578 -27.31 -13.03 -8.99
N ALA A 579 -26.50 -13.27 -10.02
CA ALA A 579 -26.46 -12.44 -11.23
C ALA A 579 -27.83 -12.41 -11.94
N ALA A 580 -28.51 -13.55 -12.00
CA ALA A 580 -29.86 -13.62 -12.60
C ALA A 580 -30.90 -12.78 -11.85
N ARG A 581 -30.69 -12.45 -10.58
CA ARG A 581 -31.58 -11.58 -9.78
C ARG A 581 -31.37 -10.08 -10.08
N LEU A 582 -30.25 -9.69 -10.70
CA LEU A 582 -30.03 -8.32 -11.17
C LEU A 582 -30.92 -8.03 -12.39
N ASN A 583 -32.19 -7.97 -12.17
CA ASN A 583 -33.18 -7.86 -13.22
C ASN A 583 -33.70 -6.43 -13.37
N GLY A 584 -33.51 -5.86 -14.57
CA GLY A 584 -33.97 -4.51 -14.88
C GLY A 584 -35.49 -4.28 -14.70
N ARG A 585 -36.34 -5.30 -14.88
CA ARG A 585 -37.80 -5.19 -14.70
C ARG A 585 -38.20 -4.94 -13.24
N ARG A 586 -37.50 -5.55 -12.29
CA ARG A 586 -37.74 -5.36 -10.84
C ARG A 586 -36.92 -4.21 -10.24
N ARG A 587 -36.12 -3.53 -11.03
CA ARG A 587 -35.17 -2.46 -10.61
C ARG A 587 -34.28 -2.90 -9.46
N VAL A 588 -33.84 -4.15 -9.42
CA VAL A 588 -32.86 -4.62 -8.43
C VAL A 588 -31.48 -4.09 -8.82
N GLY A 589 -30.85 -3.36 -7.90
CA GLY A 589 -29.54 -2.75 -8.08
C GLY A 589 -28.42 -3.53 -7.40
N ALA A 590 -28.71 -4.18 -6.28
CA ALA A 590 -27.77 -5.08 -5.61
C ALA A 590 -28.51 -6.24 -4.95
N VAL A 591 -27.79 -7.35 -4.78
CA VAL A 591 -28.28 -8.61 -4.23
C VAL A 591 -27.33 -9.10 -3.15
N GLY A 592 -27.86 -9.53 -1.99
CA GLY A 592 -27.12 -10.23 -0.95
C GLY A 592 -27.70 -11.60 -0.64
N PRO A 593 -26.87 -12.61 -0.42
CA PRO A 593 -27.30 -13.98 -0.07
C PRO A 593 -27.60 -14.11 1.43
N LYS A 594 -28.05 -15.29 1.84
CA LYS A 594 -28.03 -15.71 3.25
C LYS A 594 -26.59 -16.07 3.63
N LEU A 595 -26.04 -15.41 4.66
CA LEU A 595 -24.76 -15.82 5.23
C LEU A 595 -24.98 -16.60 6.51
N LEU A 596 -24.20 -17.66 6.67
CA LEU A 596 -24.22 -18.57 7.79
C LEU A 596 -22.92 -18.48 8.58
N PHE A 597 -23.01 -18.59 9.89
CA PHE A 597 -21.86 -18.91 10.73
C PHE A 597 -21.39 -20.35 10.53
N GLU A 598 -20.24 -20.71 11.08
CA GLU A 598 -19.68 -22.08 11.00
C GLU A 598 -20.61 -23.15 11.60
N ASP A 599 -21.39 -22.79 12.64
CA ASP A 599 -22.36 -23.66 13.29
C ASP A 599 -23.67 -23.79 12.51
N GLY A 600 -23.78 -23.15 11.35
CA GLY A 600 -24.96 -23.15 10.52
C GLY A 600 -26.06 -22.16 10.94
N SER A 601 -25.89 -21.41 12.02
CA SER A 601 -26.83 -20.35 12.38
C SER A 601 -26.72 -19.16 11.41
N ILE A 602 -27.79 -18.36 11.31
CA ILE A 602 -27.86 -17.22 10.41
C ILE A 602 -26.94 -16.09 10.92
N GLN A 603 -26.01 -15.65 10.08
CA GLN A 603 -25.22 -14.45 10.32
C GLN A 603 -25.87 -13.21 9.69
N HIS A 604 -26.35 -13.35 8.46
CA HIS A 604 -26.93 -12.27 7.68
C HIS A 604 -28.13 -12.73 6.87
N ALA A 605 -29.19 -11.97 6.96
CA ALA A 605 -30.39 -12.13 6.16
C ALA A 605 -30.94 -10.76 5.72
N GLY A 606 -30.03 -9.88 5.23
CA GLY A 606 -30.30 -8.47 4.98
C GLY A 606 -30.03 -7.59 6.20
N MET A 607 -29.96 -6.29 5.98
CA MET A 607 -29.68 -5.29 7.02
C MET A 607 -30.82 -4.30 7.17
N TYR A 608 -30.97 -3.78 8.38
CA TYR A 608 -31.84 -2.67 8.73
C TYR A 608 -31.10 -1.66 9.59
N PHE A 609 -31.66 -0.46 9.70
CA PHE A 609 -31.06 0.61 10.50
C PHE A 609 -31.84 0.79 11.80
N SER A 610 -31.10 0.93 12.91
CA SER A 610 -31.66 1.26 14.21
C SER A 610 -30.91 2.40 14.86
N GLN A 611 -31.59 3.22 15.65
CA GLN A 611 -30.97 4.34 16.35
C GLN A 611 -30.59 3.91 17.78
N ASP A 612 -29.35 4.24 18.18
CA ASP A 612 -28.90 4.05 19.58
C ASP A 612 -29.36 5.21 20.48
N HIS A 613 -29.10 5.07 21.77
CA HIS A 613 -29.45 6.10 22.79
C HIS A 613 -28.72 7.43 22.61
N ARG A 614 -27.65 7.48 21.81
CA ARG A 614 -26.87 8.69 21.49
C ARG A 614 -27.36 9.36 20.20
N GLY A 615 -28.28 8.75 19.48
CA GLY A 615 -28.81 9.25 18.23
C GLY A 615 -28.07 8.79 16.98
N TYR A 616 -27.08 7.89 17.12
CA TYR A 616 -26.38 7.30 15.98
C TYR A 616 -27.22 6.19 15.31
N TRP A 617 -27.14 6.13 14.00
CA TRP A 617 -27.75 5.08 13.22
C TRP A 617 -26.78 3.92 13.02
N LEU A 618 -27.21 2.74 13.47
CA LEU A 618 -26.44 1.51 13.49
C LEU A 618 -26.93 0.55 12.42
N ASN A 619 -26.00 -0.13 11.76
CA ASN A 619 -26.29 -1.29 10.90
C ASN A 619 -26.64 -2.49 11.76
N GLN A 620 -27.77 -3.12 11.50
CA GLN A 620 -28.23 -4.34 12.19
C GLN A 620 -28.55 -5.42 11.15
N HIS A 621 -28.29 -6.67 11.50
CA HIS A 621 -28.59 -7.80 10.64
C HIS A 621 -29.93 -8.44 11.04
N PHE A 622 -30.80 -8.65 10.06
CA PHE A 622 -32.03 -9.41 10.31
C PHE A 622 -31.73 -10.85 10.71
N HIS A 623 -32.42 -11.35 11.70
CA HIS A 623 -32.46 -12.76 12.12
C HIS A 623 -31.04 -13.33 12.51
N LYS A 624 -30.10 -12.50 12.87
CA LYS A 624 -28.77 -12.94 13.30
C LYS A 624 -28.86 -13.89 14.51
N GLY A 625 -28.18 -15.04 14.44
CA GLY A 625 -28.17 -16.08 15.47
C GLY A 625 -29.37 -17.03 15.43
N MET A 626 -30.33 -16.84 14.50
CA MET A 626 -31.47 -17.80 14.33
C MET A 626 -31.00 -19.04 13.56
N PRO A 627 -31.72 -20.17 13.67
CA PRO A 627 -31.48 -21.37 12.88
C PRO A 627 -31.56 -21.09 11.38
N ARG A 628 -30.78 -21.83 10.58
CA ARG A 628 -30.70 -21.71 9.11
C ARG A 628 -32.03 -21.72 8.39
N ASP A 629 -32.95 -22.53 8.89
CA ASP A 629 -34.29 -22.77 8.35
C ASP A 629 -35.40 -21.90 8.98
N TYR A 630 -35.01 -20.87 9.76
CA TYR A 630 -35.97 -19.94 10.35
C TYR A 630 -36.83 -19.31 9.28
N ALA A 631 -38.13 -19.64 9.30
CA ALA A 631 -39.09 -19.35 8.20
C ALA A 631 -39.07 -17.88 7.72
N PRO A 632 -39.02 -16.84 8.61
CA PRO A 632 -38.95 -15.45 8.13
C PRO A 632 -37.63 -15.10 7.41
N ALA A 633 -36.58 -15.87 7.61
CA ALA A 633 -35.28 -15.68 6.91
C ALA A 633 -35.22 -16.48 5.61
N CYS A 634 -36.22 -17.31 5.31
CA CYS A 634 -36.32 -18.10 4.08
C CYS A 634 -37.16 -17.42 2.99
N GLU A 635 -37.57 -16.18 3.19
CA GLU A 635 -38.36 -15.40 2.23
C GLU A 635 -37.47 -14.35 1.53
N GLU A 636 -37.57 -14.31 0.17
CA GLU A 636 -36.93 -13.25 -0.63
C GLU A 636 -37.61 -11.91 -0.33
N ARG A 637 -36.84 -10.88 -0.05
CA ARG A 637 -37.38 -9.56 0.30
C ARG A 637 -36.47 -8.40 -0.10
N ILE A 638 -37.07 -7.23 -0.25
CA ILE A 638 -36.35 -5.98 -0.39
C ILE A 638 -35.99 -5.52 1.00
N VAL A 639 -34.70 -5.16 1.15
CA VAL A 639 -34.09 -4.72 2.41
C VAL A 639 -33.39 -3.37 2.23
N PRO A 640 -33.21 -2.59 3.29
CA PRO A 640 -32.46 -1.33 3.20
C PRO A 640 -31.02 -1.48 2.73
N ALA A 641 -30.35 -2.55 3.15
CA ALA A 641 -28.98 -2.84 2.75
C ALA A 641 -28.65 -4.33 2.89
N VAL A 642 -27.55 -4.75 2.28
CA VAL A 642 -26.90 -6.06 2.47
C VAL A 642 -25.42 -5.85 2.79
N THR A 643 -24.80 -6.82 3.47
CA THR A 643 -23.42 -6.71 3.90
C THR A 643 -22.42 -6.84 2.75
N GLY A 644 -21.31 -6.12 2.84
CA GLY A 644 -20.19 -6.25 1.93
C GLY A 644 -19.46 -7.59 1.99
N ALA A 645 -19.76 -8.43 2.98
CA ALA A 645 -19.20 -9.79 3.03
C ALA A 645 -19.54 -10.61 1.76
N CYS A 646 -20.75 -10.41 1.20
CA CYS A 646 -21.10 -10.87 -0.15
C CYS A 646 -22.20 -9.97 -0.73
N LEU A 647 -21.85 -9.13 -1.68
CA LEU A 647 -22.76 -8.25 -2.39
C LEU A 647 -22.53 -8.37 -3.89
N VAL A 648 -23.61 -8.58 -4.65
CA VAL A 648 -23.54 -8.66 -6.11
C VAL A 648 -24.33 -7.50 -6.73
N THR A 649 -23.70 -6.80 -7.67
CA THR A 649 -24.28 -5.66 -8.39
C THR A 649 -23.80 -5.65 -9.85
N SER A 650 -24.41 -4.85 -10.74
CA SER A 650 -23.82 -4.65 -12.07
C SER A 650 -22.68 -3.63 -12.00
N LYS A 651 -21.64 -3.84 -12.84
CA LYS A 651 -20.53 -2.89 -12.95
C LYS A 651 -21.01 -1.49 -13.29
N SER A 652 -21.96 -1.37 -14.20
CA SER A 652 -22.53 -0.08 -14.61
C SER A 652 -23.23 0.65 -13.45
N ILE A 653 -23.91 -0.05 -12.54
CA ILE A 653 -24.52 0.56 -11.36
C ILE A 653 -23.41 0.98 -10.39
N PHE A 654 -22.46 0.10 -10.11
CA PHE A 654 -21.33 0.38 -9.21
C PHE A 654 -20.56 1.64 -9.65
N ASP A 655 -20.23 1.71 -10.94
CA ASP A 655 -19.50 2.86 -11.51
C ASP A 655 -20.35 4.14 -11.46
N SER A 656 -21.67 4.05 -11.76
CA SER A 656 -22.57 5.21 -11.76
C SER A 656 -22.75 5.86 -10.40
N VAL A 657 -22.60 5.10 -9.32
CA VAL A 657 -22.69 5.62 -7.95
C VAL A 657 -21.31 5.93 -7.34
N GLY A 658 -20.23 5.79 -8.13
CA GLY A 658 -18.86 6.08 -7.72
C GLY A 658 -18.23 5.02 -6.81
N GLY A 659 -18.68 3.76 -6.89
CA GLY A 659 -18.15 2.65 -6.11
C GLY A 659 -18.33 2.78 -4.60
N PHE A 660 -17.47 2.14 -3.84
CA PHE A 660 -17.42 2.33 -2.38
C PHE A 660 -16.90 3.71 -2.02
N THR A 661 -17.48 4.30 -0.99
CA THR A 661 -17.00 5.54 -0.39
C THR A 661 -15.75 5.25 0.45
N GLU A 662 -14.65 5.90 0.10
CA GLU A 662 -13.36 5.69 0.76
C GLU A 662 -13.10 6.62 1.98
N ASP A 663 -14.13 7.32 2.47
CA ASP A 663 -14.00 8.25 3.60
C ASP A 663 -14.06 7.56 4.97
N TYR A 664 -14.56 6.34 5.00
CA TYR A 664 -14.60 5.52 6.20
C TYR A 664 -13.21 5.01 6.58
N VAL A 665 -12.87 5.09 7.86
CA VAL A 665 -11.53 4.74 8.36
C VAL A 665 -11.51 3.27 8.77
N VAL A 666 -10.49 2.53 8.38
CA VAL A 666 -10.32 1.10 8.65
C VAL A 666 -11.29 0.23 7.85
N GLY A 667 -12.59 0.44 7.97
CA GLY A 667 -13.70 -0.30 7.39
C GLY A 667 -14.94 -0.12 8.25
N ASP A 668 -16.07 -0.68 7.83
CA ASP A 668 -17.39 -0.59 8.40
C ASP A 668 -18.21 0.61 7.86
N TYR A 669 -19.51 0.39 7.62
CA TYR A 669 -20.48 1.30 7.02
C TYR A 669 -20.38 1.52 5.50
N GLU A 670 -19.30 1.19 4.83
CA GLU A 670 -19.14 1.36 3.38
C GLU A 670 -20.11 0.51 2.56
N ASP A 671 -20.52 -0.65 3.07
CA ASP A 671 -21.51 -1.54 2.42
C ASP A 671 -22.91 -0.96 2.45
N SER A 672 -23.35 -0.47 3.61
CA SER A 672 -24.63 0.22 3.74
C SER A 672 -24.64 1.56 3.00
N ASP A 673 -23.54 2.30 2.99
CA ASP A 673 -23.35 3.52 2.18
C ASP A 673 -23.53 3.22 0.68
N LEU A 674 -22.90 2.17 0.16
CA LEU A 674 -23.08 1.74 -1.23
C LEU A 674 -24.54 1.36 -1.53
N CYS A 675 -25.18 0.61 -0.64
CA CYS A 675 -26.60 0.24 -0.79
C CYS A 675 -27.50 1.48 -0.81
N LEU A 676 -27.24 2.46 0.03
CA LEU A 676 -28.01 3.71 0.08
C LEU A 676 -27.76 4.57 -1.17
N LYS A 677 -26.53 4.65 -1.69
CA LYS A 677 -26.23 5.28 -2.98
C LYS A 677 -27.00 4.62 -4.14
N ILE A 678 -27.03 3.29 -4.18
CA ILE A 678 -27.80 2.54 -5.19
C ILE A 678 -29.29 2.85 -5.05
N THR A 679 -29.82 2.90 -3.82
CA THR A 679 -31.23 3.21 -3.56
C THR A 679 -31.60 4.62 -4.05
N MET A 680 -30.70 5.60 -3.95
CA MET A 680 -30.94 6.94 -4.50
C MET A 680 -31.09 6.97 -6.03
N THR A 681 -30.65 5.93 -6.74
CA THR A 681 -30.88 5.78 -8.18
C THR A 681 -32.22 5.09 -8.52
N ASP A 682 -33.15 5.06 -7.58
CA ASP A 682 -34.45 4.40 -7.68
C ASP A 682 -34.33 2.88 -7.94
N ARG A 683 -33.32 2.26 -7.36
CA ARG A 683 -33.08 0.81 -7.42
C ARG A 683 -33.26 0.20 -6.04
N LYS A 684 -33.57 -1.09 -6.02
CA LYS A 684 -33.86 -1.86 -4.82
C LYS A 684 -32.70 -2.75 -4.44
N ILE A 685 -32.54 -3.02 -3.16
CA ILE A 685 -31.59 -3.98 -2.63
C ILE A 685 -32.37 -5.24 -2.26
N ALA A 686 -32.00 -6.41 -2.82
CA ALA A 686 -32.69 -7.67 -2.61
C ALA A 686 -31.85 -8.61 -1.72
N TYR A 687 -32.51 -9.18 -0.74
CA TYR A 687 -32.02 -10.35 0.00
C TYR A 687 -32.59 -11.63 -0.61
N VAL A 688 -31.71 -12.60 -0.88
CA VAL A 688 -32.05 -13.86 -1.57
C VAL A 688 -31.69 -15.05 -0.68
N PRO A 689 -32.67 -15.70 -0.06
CA PRO A 689 -32.46 -16.75 0.94
C PRO A 689 -32.05 -18.11 0.37
N ASP A 690 -32.37 -18.41 -0.90
CA ASP A 690 -32.06 -19.69 -1.57
C ASP A 690 -30.58 -19.82 -1.98
N ILE A 691 -29.78 -18.77 -1.74
CA ILE A 691 -28.33 -18.74 -1.97
C ILE A 691 -27.66 -18.57 -0.62
N GLU A 692 -26.87 -19.56 -0.24
CA GLU A 692 -26.24 -19.61 1.06
C GLU A 692 -24.74 -19.68 0.93
N LEU A 693 -24.03 -18.86 1.73
CA LEU A 693 -22.57 -18.89 1.86
C LEU A 693 -22.21 -18.90 3.34
N TYR A 694 -21.11 -19.55 3.68
CA TYR A 694 -20.52 -19.48 5.02
C TYR A 694 -19.60 -18.28 5.11
N HIS A 695 -19.69 -17.52 6.20
CA HIS A 695 -18.78 -16.42 6.51
C HIS A 695 -18.05 -16.73 7.83
N LEU A 696 -16.76 -17.09 7.72
CA LEU A 696 -15.96 -17.70 8.78
C LEU A 696 -15.24 -16.64 9.65
N GLU A 697 -16.00 -15.78 10.30
CA GLU A 697 -15.55 -14.53 10.98
C GLU A 697 -14.66 -14.74 12.23
N ARG A 698 -14.27 -15.97 12.59
CA ARG A 698 -13.69 -16.32 13.91
C ARG A 698 -12.46 -15.53 14.38
N ARG A 699 -11.59 -15.05 13.48
CA ARG A 699 -10.36 -14.30 13.86
C ARG A 699 -10.50 -12.78 13.83
N SER A 700 -11.50 -12.26 13.18
CA SER A 700 -11.76 -10.80 13.12
C SER A 700 -12.43 -10.29 14.39
N MET A 701 -13.03 -11.15 15.21
CA MET A 701 -13.83 -10.74 16.39
C MET A 701 -13.03 -10.04 17.48
N SER A 702 -11.76 -10.41 17.75
CA SER A 702 -10.94 -9.73 18.75
C SER A 702 -10.48 -8.35 18.30
N LEU A 703 -10.10 -8.23 17.02
CA LEU A 703 -9.79 -6.94 16.38
C LEU A 703 -11.04 -6.08 16.25
N ASN A 704 -12.19 -6.69 15.96
CA ASN A 704 -13.49 -6.02 15.90
C ASN A 704 -13.93 -5.47 17.27
N ALA A 705 -13.71 -6.18 18.35
CA ALA A 705 -14.10 -5.71 19.69
C ALA A 705 -13.33 -4.44 20.11
N GLU A 706 -12.05 -4.33 19.75
CA GLU A 706 -11.23 -3.15 19.98
C GLU A 706 -11.67 -1.99 19.07
N TYR A 707 -11.95 -2.26 17.80
CA TYR A 707 -12.48 -1.30 16.85
C TYR A 707 -13.84 -0.74 17.30
N MET A 708 -14.80 -1.59 17.65
CA MET A 708 -16.15 -1.20 18.07
C MET A 708 -16.17 -0.35 19.35
N ARG A 709 -15.12 -0.45 20.18
CA ARG A 709 -14.94 0.40 21.35
C ARG A 709 -14.11 1.65 21.10
N GLY A 710 -13.59 1.78 19.87
CA GLY A 710 -12.64 2.82 19.48
C GLY A 710 -13.26 4.08 18.87
N ILE A 711 -12.44 5.09 18.68
CA ILE A 711 -12.82 6.35 18.02
C ILE A 711 -13.10 6.11 16.53
N ALA A 712 -12.44 5.14 15.89
CA ALA A 712 -12.65 4.84 14.48
C ALA A 712 -14.11 4.49 14.19
N TRP A 713 -14.70 3.61 15.00
CA TRP A 713 -16.10 3.26 14.90
C TRP A 713 -17.02 4.47 15.14
N GLN A 714 -16.76 5.26 16.19
CA GLN A 714 -17.55 6.47 16.47
C GLN A 714 -17.48 7.47 15.31
N TYR A 715 -16.31 7.65 14.71
CA TYR A 715 -16.10 8.50 13.54
C TYR A 715 -16.91 8.00 12.34
N ASN A 716 -16.79 6.72 11.99
CA ASN A 716 -17.52 6.14 10.85
C ASN A 716 -19.04 6.20 11.07
N CYS A 717 -19.50 5.85 12.27
CA CYS A 717 -20.91 5.91 12.63
C CYS A 717 -21.48 7.35 12.55
N SER A 718 -20.72 8.34 13.05
CA SER A 718 -21.08 9.75 12.94
C SER A 718 -21.15 10.23 11.49
N LEU A 719 -20.14 9.89 10.69
CA LEU A 719 -20.06 10.24 9.27
C LEU A 719 -21.23 9.61 8.48
N HIS A 720 -21.52 8.34 8.71
CA HIS A 720 -22.63 7.64 8.07
C HIS A 720 -23.98 8.22 8.49
N THR A 721 -24.16 8.48 9.79
CA THR A 721 -25.37 9.09 10.33
C THR A 721 -25.60 10.50 9.73
N GLU A 722 -24.59 11.33 9.64
CA GLU A 722 -24.68 12.68 9.07
C GLU A 722 -25.06 12.61 7.57
N ARG A 723 -24.44 11.71 6.82
CA ARG A 723 -24.65 11.56 5.39
C ARG A 723 -26.03 11.00 5.02
N TRP A 724 -26.53 10.03 5.78
CA TRP A 724 -27.66 9.20 5.38
C TRP A 724 -28.90 9.24 6.29
N ARG A 725 -28.90 10.06 7.32
CA ARG A 725 -29.98 10.11 8.32
C ARG A 725 -31.39 10.10 7.70
N ASP A 726 -31.65 11.00 6.78
CA ASP A 726 -33.01 11.16 6.23
C ASP A 726 -33.44 9.97 5.38
N LEU A 727 -32.51 9.40 4.61
CA LEU A 727 -32.78 8.22 3.79
C LEU A 727 -32.96 6.97 4.65
N MET A 728 -32.19 6.81 5.74
CA MET A 728 -32.39 5.71 6.69
C MET A 728 -33.74 5.80 7.39
N ILE A 729 -34.18 6.99 7.81
CA ILE A 729 -35.51 7.22 8.39
C ILE A 729 -36.60 6.82 7.38
N ALA A 730 -36.51 7.29 6.13
CA ALA A 730 -37.46 6.97 5.08
C ALA A 730 -37.52 5.48 4.78
N SER A 731 -36.35 4.81 4.69
CA SER A 731 -36.27 3.37 4.43
C SER A 731 -36.93 2.53 5.53
N MET A 732 -36.73 2.94 6.80
CA MET A 732 -37.33 2.22 7.94
C MET A 732 -38.83 2.49 8.10
N GLN A 733 -39.34 3.64 7.64
CA GLN A 733 -40.78 3.94 7.61
C GLN A 733 -41.49 3.18 6.50
N ALA A 734 -40.90 3.08 5.32
CA ALA A 734 -41.45 2.35 4.17
C ALA A 734 -41.61 0.85 4.45
N GLY A 735 -40.75 0.25 5.28
CA GLY A 735 -40.78 -1.17 5.67
C GLY A 735 -41.79 -1.50 6.78
N ARG A 736 -42.46 -0.53 7.40
CA ARG A 736 -43.49 -0.80 8.41
C ARG A 736 -44.80 -1.21 7.69
N PRO A 737 -45.39 -2.36 8.03
CA PRO A 737 -46.74 -2.70 7.51
C PRO A 737 -47.69 -1.55 7.89
N ARG A 738 -48.39 -1.00 6.89
CA ARG A 738 -49.47 -0.04 7.16
C ARG A 738 -50.38 -0.67 8.21
N LYS A 739 -50.48 -0.11 9.41
CA LYS A 739 -51.46 -0.49 10.40
C LYS A 739 -52.80 -0.50 9.68
N GLY A 740 -53.35 -1.70 9.49
CA GLY A 740 -54.68 -1.87 8.92
C GLY A 740 -55.66 -0.98 9.67
N ARG A 741 -56.55 -0.32 8.92
CA ARG A 741 -57.74 0.30 9.48
C ARG A 741 -58.41 -0.74 10.35
N ASN A 742 -58.54 -0.45 11.64
CA ASN A 742 -59.45 -1.17 12.53
C ASN A 742 -60.82 -1.21 11.87
N VAL A 743 -61.21 -2.36 11.35
CA VAL A 743 -62.59 -2.68 11.14
C VAL A 743 -63.13 -3.02 12.53
N ALA A 744 -63.85 -2.10 13.11
CA ALA A 744 -64.64 -2.34 14.33
C ALA A 744 -65.69 -3.40 13.98
N ILE A 745 -65.72 -4.49 14.78
CA ILE A 745 -66.90 -5.28 15.07
C ILE A 745 -67.24 -5.08 16.51
#